data_183b8e56a28c673efd964dcbfb625efc
#
_entry.id   183b8e56a28c673efd964dcbfb625efc
#
_cell.length_a   1.000
_cell.length_b   1.000
_cell.length_c   1.000
_cell.angle_alpha   90.00
_cell.angle_beta   90.00
_cell.angle_gamma   90.00
#
_symmetry.space_group_name_H-M   'P 1'
#
loop_
_entity.id
_entity.type
_entity.pdbx_description
1 polymer ?
#
loop_
_entity_poly.entity_id
_entity_poly.type
_entity_poly.pdbx_seq_one_letter_code
_entity_poly.pdbx_strand_id
1 'polypeptide(L)'
;MNKKENRMAVRQTVEKAVIRDEQNRRIQSAATNPVKEVLKILHTTLRGLEADTVSVNRSKYGTNKVTHEKKKSLAKRVAGAFINPFTAILFCLAFVSTITDMIFPYFSLFGSVPEDFDFLTVVIILTMVFISGTLRFVQESRSGNAAEKLLAMITTTCTVTRIGQEKTEIPMDDLVVGDIVHLSAGDMIPADVRILDAKDLFVSQASLTGESEPVEKLPHVSPHKDSVTDYTNIAFMGSNVISGSATAVVICVGDHTLFGSMAAAVAGEAVETSFTKGVNAVSWVLIRFMLVMVPLVFFVNGITKGDWLEAFLFGISIAVGLTPEMLPMIVTTCLAKGAVSMSKKQTIVKNLNSIQNFGAMDILCTDKTGTLTQDKVVLEYHLNVNGEDDTRVLRHAYLNSYFQTGYKNLMDLAIIHKTEEMEAADKRLIDLSETYVKVDEIPFDFKRRRLSTVVQDKNGKTQMVTKGAVEEMLSICSFAECDGHVQSLRDEVRSRILKTVDGLNEKGFRVLAIAQKSNPSPVGAFGVKDECDMVLIGYLAFLDPPKDSTADAIQALKNHGVLTKILTGDNEKVTRTICKQVGLKVRNMLLGSDLEHMSDAELARVAETTDVFAKLTPEQKARIVSVLRENGHTVGFMGDGINDAAAMKSADIGISVDTAVDVAKESADIILLEKDLMVLEQGIIEGRKTYANMIKYIKMTASSNFGNMFSVLAASALLPFLPMESVHLIFLNLIYDLSCTAIPWDNVDEEFIAKPRKWDASSVGSFMIWIGPTSSIFDFTTYIFMYFVFCPFFVSKGILFNDLPAHFSGAELTAMQTQYIGMFQAGWFVESMWSQTLVIHMIRTPKLPFIQSRASAPVTFLTMTGITILTVIPFTIFGKLLGFVALPAAYFAYLLPCILLYMVLATSLKKAYVRHFGELL
;
A
#
# COMPACT_ATOMS: atom_id res chain seq x y z
N MET A 1 1.37 16.00 -33.37
CA MET A 1 0.07 16.02 -32.64
C MET A 1 -1.07 16.29 -33.63
N ASN A 2 -1.98 15.35 -33.72
CA ASN A 2 -3.00 15.30 -34.79
C ASN A 2 -4.12 16.31 -34.49
N LYS A 3 -4.66 17.00 -35.53
CA LYS A 3 -5.78 17.98 -35.41
C LYS A 3 -7.00 17.42 -34.65
N LYS A 4 -7.15 16.10 -34.58
CA LYS A 4 -8.19 15.39 -33.85
C LYS A 4 -7.92 15.34 -32.33
N GLU A 5 -6.67 15.20 -31.92
CA GLU A 5 -6.24 15.20 -30.50
C GLU A 5 -6.36 16.60 -29.89
N ASN A 6 -6.00 17.63 -30.66
CA ASN A 6 -6.15 19.03 -30.24
C ASN A 6 -7.65 19.41 -30.09
N ARG A 7 -8.53 18.93 -30.96
CA ARG A 7 -9.99 19.13 -30.84
C ARG A 7 -10.59 18.39 -29.65
N MET A 8 -10.11 17.17 -29.33
CA MET A 8 -10.52 16.42 -28.13
C MET A 8 -10.05 17.10 -26.85
N ALA A 9 -8.80 17.54 -26.80
CA ALA A 9 -8.23 18.26 -25.64
C ALA A 9 -8.99 19.58 -25.38
N VAL A 10 -9.25 20.36 -26.42
CA VAL A 10 -10.02 21.62 -26.29
C VAL A 10 -11.47 21.34 -25.85
N ARG A 11 -12.12 20.28 -26.35
CA ARG A 11 -13.47 19.90 -25.93
C ARG A 11 -13.54 19.46 -24.48
N GLN A 12 -12.53 18.69 -24.00
CA GLN A 12 -12.41 18.28 -22.60
C GLN A 12 -12.12 19.47 -21.67
N THR A 13 -11.32 20.43 -22.11
CA THR A 13 -11.02 21.66 -21.34
C THR A 13 -12.26 22.53 -21.19
N VAL A 14 -13.06 22.68 -22.27
CA VAL A 14 -14.31 23.43 -22.23
C VAL A 14 -15.37 22.75 -21.37
N GLU A 15 -15.48 21.42 -21.45
CA GLU A 15 -16.41 20.63 -20.64
C GLU A 15 -16.07 20.71 -19.14
N LYS A 16 -14.78 20.63 -18.78
CA LYS A 16 -14.27 20.83 -17.40
C LYS A 16 -14.56 22.26 -16.89
N ALA A 17 -14.38 23.27 -17.73
CA ALA A 17 -14.64 24.68 -17.36
C ALA A 17 -16.15 24.91 -17.08
N VAL A 18 -17.03 24.30 -17.86
CA VAL A 18 -18.48 24.40 -17.68
C VAL A 18 -18.92 23.72 -16.37
N ILE A 19 -18.40 22.53 -16.06
CA ILE A 19 -18.70 21.81 -14.81
C ILE A 19 -18.26 22.64 -13.60
N ARG A 20 -17.05 23.21 -13.64
CA ARG A 20 -16.51 24.04 -12.55
C ARG A 20 -17.35 25.32 -12.34
N ASP A 21 -17.85 25.93 -13.41
CA ASP A 21 -18.67 27.13 -13.33
C ASP A 21 -20.06 26.82 -12.73
N GLU A 22 -20.66 25.69 -13.10
CA GLU A 22 -21.91 25.21 -12.51
C GLU A 22 -21.77 24.86 -11.03
N GLN A 23 -20.68 24.19 -10.64
CA GLN A 23 -20.32 23.88 -9.27
C GLN A 23 -20.20 25.15 -8.42
N ASN A 24 -19.39 26.11 -8.88
CA ASN A 24 -19.18 27.39 -8.19
C ASN A 24 -20.51 28.13 -8.00
N ARG A 25 -21.39 28.14 -8.98
CA ARG A 25 -22.72 28.75 -8.87
C ARG A 25 -23.59 28.06 -7.81
N ARG A 26 -23.54 26.72 -7.70
CA ARG A 26 -24.29 25.97 -6.66
C ARG A 26 -23.77 26.30 -5.27
N ILE A 27 -22.45 26.28 -5.07
CA ILE A 27 -21.80 26.61 -3.79
C ILE A 27 -22.16 28.06 -3.41
N GLN A 28 -22.02 29.00 -4.33
CA GLN A 28 -22.35 30.40 -4.10
C GLN A 28 -23.82 30.62 -3.77
N SER A 29 -24.73 29.98 -4.51
CA SER A 29 -26.17 30.02 -4.24
C SER A 29 -26.48 29.45 -2.85
N ALA A 30 -25.87 28.33 -2.45
CA ALA A 30 -26.07 27.74 -1.14
C ALA A 30 -25.50 28.62 0.00
N ALA A 31 -24.39 29.32 -0.25
CA ALA A 31 -23.73 30.17 0.75
C ALA A 31 -24.48 31.48 1.00
N THR A 32 -25.02 32.11 -0.04
CA THR A 32 -25.62 33.45 0.01
C THR A 32 -27.13 33.46 0.31
N ASN A 33 -27.79 32.31 0.23
CA ASN A 33 -29.22 32.20 0.52
C ASN A 33 -29.50 31.75 1.97
N PRO A 34 -30.67 32.15 2.54
CA PRO A 34 -31.13 31.63 3.82
C PRO A 34 -31.36 30.12 3.77
N VAL A 35 -31.22 29.43 4.92
CA VAL A 35 -31.37 27.97 5.06
C VAL A 35 -32.70 27.47 4.44
N LYS A 36 -33.80 28.17 4.71
CA LYS A 36 -35.15 27.78 4.15
C LYS A 36 -35.16 27.78 2.63
N GLU A 37 -34.50 28.74 2.01
CA GLU A 37 -34.41 28.83 0.53
C GLU A 37 -33.50 27.75 -0.05
N VAL A 38 -32.37 27.46 0.59
CA VAL A 38 -31.46 26.39 0.19
C VAL A 38 -32.16 25.03 0.24
N LEU A 39 -32.89 24.72 1.32
CA LEU A 39 -33.67 23.49 1.43
C LEU A 39 -34.73 23.36 0.33
N LYS A 40 -35.40 24.48 0.00
CA LYS A 40 -36.39 24.52 -1.12
C LYS A 40 -35.74 24.27 -2.48
N ILE A 41 -34.58 24.90 -2.75
CA ILE A 41 -33.85 24.71 -4.01
C ILE A 41 -33.39 23.25 -4.17
N LEU A 42 -32.99 22.59 -3.07
CA LEU A 42 -32.54 21.22 -3.06
C LEU A 42 -33.69 20.20 -2.93
N HIS A 43 -34.96 20.67 -2.89
CA HIS A 43 -36.14 19.83 -2.72
C HIS A 43 -36.06 18.90 -1.51
N THR A 44 -35.55 19.40 -0.38
CA THR A 44 -35.38 18.64 0.85
C THR A 44 -35.96 19.38 2.07
N THR A 45 -36.00 18.72 3.20
CA THR A 45 -36.44 19.26 4.47
C THR A 45 -35.40 18.98 5.59
N LEU A 46 -35.57 19.59 6.78
CA LEU A 46 -34.75 19.25 7.94
C LEU A 46 -34.88 17.76 8.38
N ARG A 47 -35.96 17.09 7.94
CA ARG A 47 -36.17 15.64 8.14
C ARG A 47 -35.57 14.78 7.02
N GLY A 48 -34.86 15.40 6.07
CA GLY A 48 -34.20 14.77 4.96
C GLY A 48 -35.06 14.50 3.75
N LEU A 49 -34.62 13.61 2.86
CA LEU A 49 -35.26 13.23 1.59
C LEU A 49 -36.17 12.03 1.75
N GLU A 50 -37.18 11.93 0.90
CA GLU A 50 -37.99 10.72 0.66
C GLU A 50 -37.21 9.70 -0.19
N ALA A 51 -37.49 8.40 -0.01
CA ALA A 51 -36.77 7.31 -0.70
C ALA A 51 -36.83 7.44 -2.24
N ASP A 52 -37.97 7.87 -2.79
CA ASP A 52 -38.14 8.09 -4.24
C ASP A 52 -37.25 9.25 -4.72
N THR A 53 -37.15 10.32 -3.94
CA THR A 53 -36.32 11.49 -4.26
C THR A 53 -34.82 11.13 -4.21
N VAL A 54 -34.39 10.26 -3.31
CA VAL A 54 -33.01 9.76 -3.28
C VAL A 54 -32.65 9.08 -4.60
N SER A 55 -33.54 8.24 -5.14
CA SER A 55 -33.29 7.54 -6.41
C SER A 55 -33.24 8.49 -7.60
N VAL A 56 -34.12 9.51 -7.63
CA VAL A 56 -34.11 10.57 -8.65
C VAL A 56 -32.84 11.41 -8.57
N ASN A 57 -32.46 11.85 -7.38
CA ASN A 57 -31.24 12.65 -7.18
C ASN A 57 -29.96 11.86 -7.52
N ARG A 58 -29.93 10.55 -7.22
CA ARG A 58 -28.81 9.66 -7.63
C ARG A 58 -28.71 9.58 -9.17
N SER A 59 -29.83 9.48 -9.87
CA SER A 59 -29.83 9.45 -11.34
C SER A 59 -29.43 10.79 -11.96
N LYS A 60 -29.81 11.91 -11.32
CA LYS A 60 -29.59 13.28 -11.82
C LYS A 60 -28.18 13.80 -11.53
N TYR A 61 -27.63 13.57 -10.32
CA TYR A 61 -26.38 14.15 -9.84
C TYR A 61 -25.25 13.13 -9.74
N GLY A 62 -25.52 11.84 -9.95
CA GLY A 62 -24.55 10.76 -9.81
C GLY A 62 -24.41 10.24 -8.39
N THR A 63 -23.43 9.35 -8.18
CA THR A 63 -23.01 8.81 -6.89
C THR A 63 -21.90 9.68 -6.29
N ASN A 64 -21.72 9.60 -4.98
CA ASN A 64 -20.68 10.36 -4.28
C ASN A 64 -19.28 9.71 -4.42
N LYS A 65 -18.92 9.27 -5.64
CA LYS A 65 -17.60 8.70 -5.96
C LYS A 65 -16.75 9.72 -6.69
N VAL A 66 -15.54 9.93 -6.19
CA VAL A 66 -14.51 10.70 -6.90
C VAL A 66 -13.73 9.76 -7.80
N THR A 67 -13.70 10.08 -9.10
CA THR A 67 -13.01 9.28 -10.11
C THR A 67 -11.53 9.67 -10.15
N HIS A 68 -10.70 9.00 -9.36
CA HIS A 68 -9.24 9.24 -9.35
C HIS A 68 -8.56 8.80 -10.65
N GLU A 69 -9.05 7.74 -11.30
CA GLU A 69 -8.57 7.28 -12.60
C GLU A 69 -9.74 6.86 -13.50
N LYS A 70 -9.76 7.33 -14.74
CA LYS A 70 -10.70 6.79 -15.73
C LYS A 70 -10.32 5.34 -16.01
N LYS A 71 -11.19 4.39 -15.71
CA LYS A 71 -11.00 2.97 -16.08
C LYS A 71 -10.62 2.90 -17.56
N LYS A 72 -9.44 2.36 -17.83
CA LYS A 72 -9.00 2.12 -19.21
C LYS A 72 -10.05 1.26 -19.90
N SER A 73 -10.57 1.70 -21.04
CA SER A 73 -11.54 0.90 -21.82
C SER A 73 -10.94 -0.47 -22.17
N LEU A 74 -11.78 -1.48 -22.34
CA LEU A 74 -11.34 -2.83 -22.71
C LEU A 74 -10.41 -2.79 -23.92
N ALA A 75 -10.77 -2.00 -24.94
CA ALA A 75 -9.94 -1.81 -26.12
C ALA A 75 -8.54 -1.24 -25.82
N LYS A 76 -8.44 -0.25 -24.90
CA LYS A 76 -7.15 0.29 -24.47
C LYS A 76 -6.34 -0.71 -23.64
N ARG A 77 -6.98 -1.57 -22.86
CA ARG A 77 -6.31 -2.63 -22.08
C ARG A 77 -5.76 -3.70 -23.02
N VAL A 78 -6.58 -4.14 -23.99
CA VAL A 78 -6.14 -5.09 -25.02
C VAL A 78 -5.01 -4.47 -25.85
N ALA A 79 -5.17 -3.25 -26.37
CA ALA A 79 -4.11 -2.57 -27.11
C ALA A 79 -2.83 -2.42 -26.31
N GLY A 80 -2.88 -2.06 -25.03
CA GLY A 80 -1.70 -1.97 -24.15
C GLY A 80 -1.00 -3.31 -23.92
N ALA A 81 -1.75 -4.42 -23.91
CA ALA A 81 -1.17 -5.76 -23.78
C ALA A 81 -0.46 -6.21 -25.07
N PHE A 82 -0.97 -5.83 -26.23
CA PHE A 82 -0.43 -6.22 -27.55
C PHE A 82 0.50 -5.16 -28.17
N ILE A 83 0.50 -3.92 -27.72
CA ILE A 83 1.37 -2.85 -28.24
C ILE A 83 2.28 -2.39 -27.07
N ASN A 84 3.44 -3.03 -27.01
CA ASN A 84 4.50 -2.71 -26.06
C ASN A 84 5.85 -2.79 -26.76
N PRO A 85 6.95 -2.29 -26.19
CA PRO A 85 8.28 -2.30 -26.84
C PRO A 85 8.72 -3.69 -27.31
N PHE A 86 8.42 -4.74 -26.57
CA PHE A 86 8.76 -6.11 -26.93
C PHE A 86 7.98 -6.61 -28.15
N THR A 87 6.66 -6.52 -28.11
CA THR A 87 5.84 -6.91 -29.28
C THR A 87 6.14 -6.05 -30.50
N ALA A 88 6.54 -4.78 -30.31
CA ALA A 88 6.99 -3.93 -31.42
C ALA A 88 8.26 -4.48 -32.07
N ILE A 89 9.22 -4.98 -31.29
CA ILE A 89 10.44 -5.62 -31.81
C ILE A 89 10.08 -6.93 -32.52
N LEU A 90 9.19 -7.76 -31.94
CA LEU A 90 8.70 -8.98 -32.62
C LEU A 90 7.95 -8.70 -33.92
N PHE A 91 7.14 -7.63 -33.96
CA PHE A 91 6.52 -7.19 -35.22
C PHE A 91 7.56 -6.69 -36.23
N CYS A 92 8.60 -6.00 -35.78
CA CYS A 92 9.72 -5.61 -36.65
C CYS A 92 10.42 -6.85 -37.22
N LEU A 93 10.71 -7.83 -36.35
CA LEU A 93 11.30 -9.12 -36.80
C LEU A 93 10.39 -9.85 -37.77
N ALA A 94 9.09 -10.00 -37.47
CA ALA A 94 8.12 -10.61 -38.39
C ALA A 94 8.02 -9.86 -39.72
N PHE A 95 8.10 -8.53 -39.70
CA PHE A 95 8.09 -7.71 -40.91
C PHE A 95 9.36 -7.95 -41.76
N VAL A 96 10.53 -7.97 -41.14
CA VAL A 96 11.80 -8.24 -41.85
C VAL A 96 11.80 -9.66 -42.38
N SER A 97 11.44 -10.68 -41.57
CA SER A 97 11.30 -12.07 -42.04
C SER A 97 10.28 -12.22 -43.17
N THR A 98 9.19 -11.45 -43.15
CA THR A 98 8.26 -11.45 -44.29
C THR A 98 8.92 -10.98 -45.58
N ILE A 99 9.81 -9.98 -45.50
CA ILE A 99 10.55 -9.49 -46.67
C ILE A 99 11.61 -10.51 -47.11
N THR A 100 12.42 -11.02 -46.18
CA THR A 100 13.55 -11.89 -46.47
C THR A 100 13.13 -13.33 -46.88
N ASP A 101 12.19 -13.89 -46.14
CA ASP A 101 11.87 -15.31 -46.22
C ASP A 101 10.64 -15.60 -47.12
N MET A 102 9.83 -14.55 -47.41
CA MET A 102 8.67 -14.71 -48.29
C MET A 102 8.77 -13.85 -49.55
N ILE A 103 9.03 -12.52 -49.45
CA ILE A 103 9.01 -11.61 -50.62
C ILE A 103 10.22 -11.85 -51.52
N PHE A 104 11.44 -11.92 -50.98
CA PHE A 104 12.64 -12.09 -51.77
C PHE A 104 12.63 -13.43 -52.52
N PRO A 105 12.35 -14.59 -51.91
CA PRO A 105 12.24 -15.86 -52.63
C PRO A 105 11.12 -15.87 -53.65
N TYR A 106 9.95 -15.34 -53.34
CA TYR A 106 8.81 -15.30 -54.27
C TYR A 106 9.09 -14.52 -55.55
N PHE A 107 9.81 -13.42 -55.48
CA PHE A 107 10.18 -12.59 -56.61
C PHE A 107 11.59 -12.87 -57.12
N SER A 108 12.31 -13.86 -56.60
CA SER A 108 13.71 -14.20 -56.90
C SER A 108 14.66 -13.00 -56.85
N LEU A 109 14.52 -12.17 -55.81
CA LEU A 109 15.30 -10.95 -55.59
C LEU A 109 16.56 -11.25 -54.79
N PHE A 110 17.62 -10.47 -54.99
CA PHE A 110 18.89 -10.55 -54.23
C PHE A 110 19.55 -11.93 -54.18
N GLY A 111 19.29 -12.79 -55.17
CA GLY A 111 19.89 -14.12 -55.29
C GLY A 111 19.11 -15.25 -54.60
N SER A 112 17.96 -14.93 -53.99
CA SER A 112 17.06 -15.95 -53.41
C SER A 112 16.36 -16.75 -54.53
N VAL A 113 16.08 -18.00 -54.25
CA VAL A 113 15.32 -18.88 -55.15
C VAL A 113 13.93 -19.21 -54.57
N PRO A 114 12.93 -19.51 -55.41
CA PRO A 114 11.57 -19.83 -54.92
C PRO A 114 11.50 -21.02 -53.96
N GLU A 115 12.50 -21.87 -53.92
CA GLU A 115 12.63 -22.99 -52.98
C GLU A 115 12.96 -22.56 -51.57
N ASP A 116 13.51 -21.35 -51.37
CA ASP A 116 13.82 -20.75 -50.08
C ASP A 116 12.60 -20.11 -49.42
N PHE A 117 11.40 -20.21 -50.02
CA PHE A 117 10.18 -19.61 -49.50
C PHE A 117 9.76 -20.27 -48.17
N ASP A 118 9.88 -19.51 -47.06
CA ASP A 118 9.44 -19.93 -45.72
C ASP A 118 8.45 -18.93 -45.10
N PHE A 119 7.20 -19.36 -44.97
CA PHE A 119 6.17 -18.60 -44.24
C PHE A 119 6.07 -19.02 -42.77
N LEU A 120 6.67 -20.14 -42.37
CA LEU A 120 6.51 -20.77 -41.06
C LEU A 120 7.13 -19.92 -39.96
N THR A 121 8.31 -19.37 -40.20
CA THR A 121 9.01 -18.46 -39.28
C THR A 121 8.15 -17.28 -38.94
N VAL A 122 7.52 -16.65 -39.92
CA VAL A 122 6.59 -15.50 -39.68
C VAL A 122 5.36 -15.91 -38.87
N VAL A 123 4.75 -17.07 -39.18
CA VAL A 123 3.61 -17.62 -38.44
C VAL A 123 3.96 -17.94 -37.00
N ILE A 124 5.13 -18.48 -36.74
CA ILE A 124 5.61 -18.77 -35.38
C ILE A 124 5.77 -17.47 -34.59
N ILE A 125 6.44 -16.46 -35.14
CA ILE A 125 6.63 -15.16 -34.47
C ILE A 125 5.29 -14.51 -34.15
N LEU A 126 4.35 -14.48 -35.10
CA LEU A 126 3.01 -13.91 -34.88
C LEU A 126 2.20 -14.70 -33.82
N THR A 127 2.34 -16.04 -33.82
CA THR A 127 1.72 -16.89 -32.80
C THR A 127 2.28 -16.57 -31.41
N MET A 128 3.58 -16.34 -31.30
CA MET A 128 4.22 -15.92 -30.04
C MET A 128 3.74 -14.55 -29.57
N VAL A 129 3.60 -13.57 -30.47
CA VAL A 129 3.02 -12.26 -30.14
C VAL A 129 1.60 -12.45 -29.57
N PHE A 130 0.82 -13.33 -30.17
CA PHE A 130 -0.55 -13.61 -29.72
C PHE A 130 -0.57 -14.27 -28.34
N ILE A 131 0.28 -15.28 -28.10
CA ILE A 131 0.36 -15.97 -26.79
C ILE A 131 0.83 -15.00 -25.71
N SER A 132 1.91 -14.25 -25.94
CA SER A 132 2.46 -13.27 -25.00
C SER A 132 1.46 -12.17 -24.67
N GLY A 133 0.84 -11.56 -25.68
CA GLY A 133 -0.18 -10.53 -25.49
C GLY A 133 -1.40 -11.03 -24.73
N THR A 134 -1.86 -12.26 -25.03
CA THR A 134 -3.00 -12.88 -24.34
C THR A 134 -2.67 -13.17 -22.87
N LEU A 135 -1.49 -13.74 -22.59
CA LEU A 135 -1.02 -14.03 -21.23
C LEU A 135 -0.95 -12.75 -20.39
N ARG A 136 -0.35 -11.71 -20.95
CA ARG A 136 -0.26 -10.39 -20.32
C ARG A 136 -1.64 -9.80 -20.03
N PHE A 137 -2.54 -9.80 -20.99
CA PHE A 137 -3.92 -9.30 -20.81
C PHE A 137 -4.67 -10.04 -19.69
N VAL A 138 -4.58 -11.39 -19.68
CA VAL A 138 -5.25 -12.21 -18.64
C VAL A 138 -4.68 -11.91 -17.25
N GLN A 139 -3.36 -11.79 -17.12
CA GLN A 139 -2.72 -11.54 -15.83
C GLN A 139 -2.96 -10.12 -15.34
N GLU A 140 -2.83 -9.09 -16.16
CA GLU A 140 -3.17 -7.71 -15.80
C GLU A 140 -4.63 -7.57 -15.37
N SER A 141 -5.53 -8.28 -16.07
CA SER A 141 -6.96 -8.29 -15.73
C SER A 141 -7.24 -8.96 -14.39
N ARG A 142 -6.60 -10.10 -14.10
CA ARG A 142 -6.77 -10.79 -12.82
C ARG A 142 -6.22 -9.97 -11.64
N SER A 143 -5.03 -9.39 -11.81
CA SER A 143 -4.40 -8.56 -10.77
C SER A 143 -5.20 -7.29 -10.46
N GLY A 144 -5.67 -6.59 -11.50
CA GLY A 144 -6.49 -5.40 -11.34
C GLY A 144 -7.83 -5.68 -10.65
N ASN A 145 -8.51 -6.76 -11.04
CA ASN A 145 -9.79 -7.15 -10.44
C ASN A 145 -9.62 -7.59 -8.95
N ALA A 146 -8.50 -8.21 -8.60
CA ALA A 146 -8.22 -8.58 -7.21
C ALA A 146 -8.01 -7.35 -6.33
N ALA A 147 -7.22 -6.38 -6.79
CA ALA A 147 -6.99 -5.11 -6.08
C ALA A 147 -8.31 -4.33 -5.87
N GLU A 148 -9.14 -4.22 -6.92
CA GLU A 148 -10.43 -3.52 -6.84
C GLU A 148 -11.38 -4.17 -5.81
N LYS A 149 -11.42 -5.50 -5.76
CA LYS A 149 -12.23 -6.23 -4.76
C LYS A 149 -11.77 -6.00 -3.33
N LEU A 150 -10.47 -5.87 -3.10
CA LEU A 150 -9.92 -5.60 -1.77
C LEU A 150 -10.28 -4.19 -1.30
N LEU A 151 -10.15 -3.19 -2.18
CA LEU A 151 -10.54 -1.81 -1.86
C LEU A 151 -12.04 -1.69 -1.56
N ALA A 152 -12.89 -2.46 -2.22
CA ALA A 152 -14.33 -2.49 -1.96
C ALA A 152 -14.71 -3.10 -0.58
N MET A 153 -13.79 -3.72 0.14
CA MET A 153 -14.02 -4.20 1.52
C MET A 153 -13.90 -3.09 2.57
N ILE A 154 -13.31 -1.94 2.21
CA ILE A 154 -13.19 -0.77 3.10
C ILE A 154 -14.32 0.18 2.74
N THR A 155 -15.31 0.31 3.61
CA THR A 155 -16.40 1.26 3.47
C THR A 155 -16.25 2.37 4.51
N THR A 156 -16.08 3.61 4.06
CA THR A 156 -16.28 4.79 4.91
C THR A 156 -17.78 5.08 4.96
N THR A 157 -18.30 5.33 6.16
CA THR A 157 -19.72 5.61 6.39
C THR A 157 -19.93 7.07 6.81
N CYS A 158 -21.16 7.57 6.68
CA CYS A 158 -21.56 8.86 7.20
C CYS A 158 -22.96 8.77 7.80
N THR A 159 -23.23 9.57 8.83
CA THR A 159 -24.52 9.61 9.51
C THR A 159 -25.46 10.56 8.77
N VAL A 160 -26.61 10.06 8.33
CA VAL A 160 -27.61 10.84 7.60
C VAL A 160 -28.99 10.76 8.26
N THR A 161 -29.81 11.78 7.99
CA THR A 161 -31.25 11.76 8.28
C THR A 161 -32.02 11.78 6.99
N ARG A 162 -32.89 10.77 6.79
CA ARG A 162 -33.87 10.65 5.70
C ARG A 162 -35.26 10.44 6.30
N ILE A 163 -36.31 10.77 5.56
CA ILE A 163 -37.69 10.59 6.06
C ILE A 163 -37.94 9.10 6.35
N GLY A 164 -38.29 8.79 7.61
CA GLY A 164 -38.46 7.42 8.13
C GLY A 164 -37.18 6.75 8.63
N GLN A 165 -36.02 7.41 8.54
CA GLN A 165 -34.73 6.92 9.02
C GLN A 165 -33.98 8.07 9.71
N GLU A 166 -34.10 8.17 11.03
CA GLU A 166 -33.39 9.18 11.81
C GLU A 166 -31.98 8.68 12.16
N LYS A 167 -30.94 9.51 11.89
CA LYS A 167 -29.53 9.26 12.24
C LYS A 167 -29.05 7.82 11.89
N THR A 168 -29.16 7.47 10.63
CA THR A 168 -28.73 6.17 10.13
C THR A 168 -27.35 6.30 9.48
N GLU A 169 -26.46 5.35 9.72
CA GLU A 169 -25.19 5.26 9.00
C GLU A 169 -25.37 4.64 7.62
N ILE A 170 -24.86 5.31 6.60
CA ILE A 170 -24.83 4.83 5.22
C ILE A 170 -23.42 4.90 4.66
N PRO A 171 -23.07 4.06 3.68
CA PRO A 171 -21.82 4.24 2.92
C PRO A 171 -21.74 5.65 2.32
N MET A 172 -20.58 6.30 2.40
CA MET A 172 -20.38 7.64 1.81
C MET A 172 -20.71 7.68 0.32
N ASP A 173 -20.47 6.59 -0.40
CA ASP A 173 -20.79 6.45 -1.84
C ASP A 173 -22.29 6.57 -2.15
N ASP A 174 -23.14 6.26 -1.17
CA ASP A 174 -24.61 6.28 -1.29
C ASP A 174 -25.25 7.63 -0.97
N LEU A 175 -24.43 8.61 -0.63
CA LEU A 175 -24.87 9.98 -0.37
C LEU A 175 -25.34 10.66 -1.65
N VAL A 176 -26.42 11.45 -1.55
CA VAL A 176 -26.97 12.20 -2.68
C VAL A 176 -27.18 13.66 -2.33
N VAL A 177 -27.24 14.52 -3.34
CA VAL A 177 -27.58 15.95 -3.16
C VAL A 177 -28.92 16.10 -2.46
N GLY A 178 -28.97 16.90 -1.39
CA GLY A 178 -30.17 17.12 -0.55
C GLY A 178 -30.27 16.26 0.71
N ASP A 179 -29.37 15.28 0.90
CA ASP A 179 -29.26 14.53 2.17
C ASP A 179 -28.89 15.46 3.34
N ILE A 180 -29.43 15.18 4.51
CA ILE A 180 -29.03 15.85 5.76
C ILE A 180 -27.98 14.98 6.44
N VAL A 181 -26.79 15.53 6.62
CA VAL A 181 -25.64 14.85 7.26
C VAL A 181 -25.36 15.43 8.63
N HIS A 182 -24.93 14.57 9.55
CA HIS A 182 -24.46 14.94 10.88
C HIS A 182 -22.96 14.80 10.94
N LEU A 183 -22.29 15.84 11.41
CA LEU A 183 -20.84 15.93 11.50
C LEU A 183 -20.41 16.07 12.97
N SER A 184 -19.39 15.34 13.36
CA SER A 184 -18.80 15.35 14.70
C SER A 184 -17.27 15.41 14.62
N ALA A 185 -16.61 15.77 15.69
CA ALA A 185 -15.14 15.76 15.73
C ALA A 185 -14.58 14.38 15.34
N GLY A 186 -13.69 14.35 14.37
CA GLY A 186 -13.10 13.14 13.79
C GLY A 186 -13.67 12.70 12.46
N ASP A 187 -14.84 13.20 12.09
CA ASP A 187 -15.47 12.87 10.82
C ASP A 187 -14.75 13.56 9.65
N MET A 188 -14.66 12.87 8.56
CA MET A 188 -14.35 13.46 7.27
C MET A 188 -15.64 14.03 6.66
N ILE A 189 -15.59 15.23 6.10
CA ILE A 189 -16.71 15.83 5.40
C ILE A 189 -16.97 15.04 4.12
N PRO A 190 -18.14 14.36 4.02
CA PRO A 190 -18.35 13.33 3.01
C PRO A 190 -18.65 13.87 1.61
N ALA A 191 -19.05 15.14 1.51
CA ALA A 191 -19.44 15.83 0.29
C ALA A 191 -19.32 17.34 0.50
N ASP A 192 -19.53 18.17 -0.53
CA ASP A 192 -19.65 19.61 -0.28
C ASP A 192 -21.01 19.89 0.36
N VAL A 193 -20.98 20.51 1.54
CA VAL A 193 -22.18 20.69 2.38
C VAL A 193 -22.39 22.12 2.82
N ARG A 194 -23.66 22.52 2.95
CA ARG A 194 -24.08 23.77 3.57
C ARG A 194 -24.45 23.53 5.02
N ILE A 195 -23.77 24.20 5.96
CA ILE A 195 -24.03 24.11 7.40
C ILE A 195 -25.42 24.72 7.70
N LEU A 196 -26.27 23.92 8.33
CA LEU A 196 -27.61 24.32 8.74
C LEU A 196 -27.65 24.75 10.20
N ASP A 197 -26.91 24.00 11.04
CA ASP A 197 -26.73 24.25 12.46
C ASP A 197 -25.31 23.79 12.85
N ALA A 198 -24.64 24.54 13.72
CA ALA A 198 -23.29 24.22 14.16
C ALA A 198 -23.05 24.71 15.58
N LYS A 199 -22.28 23.93 16.34
CA LYS A 199 -21.82 24.27 17.67
C LYS A 199 -20.30 24.13 17.72
N ASP A 200 -19.59 25.27 17.82
CA ASP A 200 -18.13 25.39 17.89
C ASP A 200 -17.42 24.49 16.82
N LEU A 201 -17.92 24.53 15.59
CA LEU A 201 -17.43 23.69 14.49
C LEU A 201 -16.16 24.28 13.89
N PHE A 202 -15.04 23.61 14.07
CA PHE A 202 -13.77 23.92 13.42
C PHE A 202 -13.38 22.81 12.45
N VAL A 203 -13.04 23.22 11.23
CA VAL A 203 -12.75 22.31 10.11
C VAL A 203 -11.35 22.60 9.58
N SER A 204 -10.53 21.57 9.42
CA SER A 204 -9.26 21.67 8.70
C SER A 204 -9.51 21.56 7.20
N GLN A 205 -9.13 22.58 6.46
CA GLN A 205 -9.19 22.62 4.99
C GLN A 205 -7.80 22.47 4.34
N ALA A 206 -6.80 21.99 5.10
CA ALA A 206 -5.42 21.88 4.65
C ALA A 206 -5.25 21.10 3.33
N SER A 207 -6.08 20.08 3.10
CA SER A 207 -6.10 19.29 1.85
C SER A 207 -6.52 20.09 0.61
N LEU A 208 -7.24 21.19 0.79
CA LEU A 208 -7.75 22.04 -0.29
C LEU A 208 -6.99 23.36 -0.44
N THR A 209 -6.64 23.99 0.67
CA THR A 209 -6.02 25.32 0.71
C THR A 209 -4.52 25.29 0.97
N GLY A 210 -4.01 24.19 1.53
CA GLY A 210 -2.64 24.08 2.03
C GLY A 210 -2.40 24.76 3.37
N GLU A 211 -3.40 25.45 3.95
CA GLU A 211 -3.30 26.13 5.24
C GLU A 211 -3.65 25.18 6.39
N SER A 212 -2.79 25.12 7.39
CA SER A 212 -2.94 24.17 8.52
C SER A 212 -3.87 24.66 9.61
N GLU A 213 -4.20 25.96 9.66
CA GLU A 213 -5.07 26.50 10.70
C GLU A 213 -6.53 26.07 10.50
N PRO A 214 -7.20 25.53 11.54
CA PRO A 214 -8.62 25.20 11.45
C PRO A 214 -9.50 26.44 11.26
N VAL A 215 -10.48 26.34 10.38
CA VAL A 215 -11.43 27.41 10.07
C VAL A 215 -12.74 27.16 10.80
N GLU A 216 -13.24 28.16 11.52
CA GLU A 216 -14.56 28.11 12.15
C GLU A 216 -15.68 28.16 11.08
N LYS A 217 -16.64 27.26 11.19
CA LYS A 217 -17.80 27.19 10.30
C LYS A 217 -19.09 27.50 11.06
N LEU A 218 -19.88 28.42 10.49
CA LEU A 218 -21.06 29.00 11.10
C LEU A 218 -22.31 28.82 10.21
N PRO A 219 -23.52 28.67 10.76
CA PRO A 219 -24.76 28.50 9.97
C PRO A 219 -25.27 29.76 9.27
N HIS A 220 -24.69 30.93 9.57
CA HIS A 220 -25.19 32.21 9.09
C HIS A 220 -25.02 32.37 7.57
N VAL A 221 -25.86 33.22 6.96
CA VAL A 221 -25.72 33.59 5.53
C VAL A 221 -24.40 34.32 5.34
N SER A 222 -23.59 33.86 4.39
CA SER A 222 -22.32 34.50 4.09
C SER A 222 -22.48 35.52 2.97
N PRO A 223 -21.83 36.72 3.05
CA PRO A 223 -21.78 37.61 1.91
C PRO A 223 -21.00 36.97 0.76
N HIS A 224 -21.15 37.55 -0.43
CA HIS A 224 -20.39 37.07 -1.59
C HIS A 224 -18.89 37.15 -1.34
N LYS A 225 -18.16 36.07 -1.63
CA LYS A 225 -16.71 35.93 -1.49
C LYS A 225 -16.07 35.67 -2.85
N ASP A 226 -14.83 36.13 -3.01
CA ASP A 226 -14.06 35.92 -4.24
C ASP A 226 -13.61 34.48 -4.41
N SER A 227 -13.25 33.81 -3.31
CA SER A 227 -12.95 32.38 -3.31
C SER A 227 -14.06 31.56 -2.66
N VAL A 228 -14.38 30.42 -3.25
CA VAL A 228 -15.40 29.49 -2.71
C VAL A 228 -14.96 28.89 -1.37
N THR A 229 -13.66 28.79 -1.10
CA THR A 229 -13.11 28.27 0.15
C THR A 229 -13.29 29.21 1.33
N ASP A 230 -13.55 30.51 1.08
CA ASP A 230 -13.67 31.52 2.13
C ASP A 230 -15.09 31.62 2.74
N TYR A 231 -16.03 30.83 2.20
CA TYR A 231 -17.36 30.78 2.79
C TYR A 231 -17.33 30.08 4.15
N THR A 232 -17.75 30.78 5.18
CA THR A 232 -17.80 30.26 6.56
C THR A 232 -18.93 29.27 6.81
N ASN A 233 -19.92 29.22 5.93
CA ASN A 233 -21.11 28.37 6.07
C ASN A 233 -21.11 27.17 5.09
N ILE A 234 -20.02 26.98 4.36
CA ILE A 234 -19.79 25.80 3.47
C ILE A 234 -18.62 25.00 4.02
N ALA A 235 -18.80 23.69 4.04
CA ALA A 235 -17.72 22.77 4.32
C ALA A 235 -17.54 21.81 3.11
N PHE A 236 -16.31 21.47 2.79
CA PHE A 236 -15.93 20.82 1.54
C PHE A 236 -15.51 19.37 1.75
N MET A 237 -15.83 18.52 0.79
CA MET A 237 -15.38 17.13 0.74
C MET A 237 -13.86 17.02 0.94
N GLY A 238 -13.43 16.03 1.72
CA GLY A 238 -12.01 15.79 1.99
C GLY A 238 -11.39 16.73 3.04
N SER A 239 -12.19 17.62 3.63
CA SER A 239 -11.84 18.36 4.84
C SER A 239 -12.22 17.55 6.09
N ASN A 240 -11.62 17.86 7.25
CA ASN A 240 -11.81 17.11 8.48
C ASN A 240 -12.37 17.99 9.58
N VAL A 241 -13.32 17.46 10.33
CA VAL A 241 -13.84 18.11 11.54
C VAL A 241 -12.83 17.95 12.68
N ILE A 242 -12.27 19.06 13.15
CA ILE A 242 -11.29 19.08 14.25
C ILE A 242 -12.01 19.13 15.60
N SER A 243 -13.02 19.97 15.72
CA SER A 243 -13.81 20.09 16.96
C SER A 243 -15.25 20.52 16.65
N GLY A 244 -16.14 20.31 17.62
CA GLY A 244 -17.55 20.70 17.53
C GLY A 244 -18.43 19.68 16.83
N SER A 245 -19.65 20.09 16.52
CA SER A 245 -20.64 19.28 15.82
C SER A 245 -21.48 20.15 14.90
N ALA A 246 -22.05 19.54 13.83
CA ALA A 246 -22.93 20.25 12.92
C ALA A 246 -23.98 19.34 12.28
N THR A 247 -25.06 19.97 11.85
CA THR A 247 -26.02 19.40 10.89
C THR A 247 -25.91 20.17 9.60
N ALA A 248 -25.77 19.49 8.48
CA ALA A 248 -25.53 20.11 7.19
C ALA A 248 -26.34 19.43 6.07
N VAL A 249 -26.58 20.15 4.96
CA VAL A 249 -27.22 19.59 3.75
C VAL A 249 -26.20 19.45 2.62
N VAL A 250 -26.24 18.33 1.93
CA VAL A 250 -25.39 18.03 0.79
C VAL A 250 -25.77 18.87 -0.41
N ILE A 251 -24.80 19.61 -0.98
CA ILE A 251 -24.99 20.49 -2.16
C ILE A 251 -24.32 19.95 -3.43
N CYS A 252 -23.18 19.28 -3.32
CA CYS A 252 -22.48 18.64 -4.44
C CYS A 252 -21.94 17.27 -3.99
N VAL A 253 -21.86 16.29 -4.91
CA VAL A 253 -21.37 14.93 -4.66
C VAL A 253 -20.34 14.49 -5.69
N GLY A 254 -19.42 13.60 -5.30
CA GLY A 254 -18.43 12.93 -6.15
C GLY A 254 -17.57 13.89 -6.99
N ASP A 255 -17.49 13.63 -8.29
CA ASP A 255 -16.69 14.45 -9.24
C ASP A 255 -17.16 15.92 -9.34
N HIS A 256 -18.38 16.22 -8.87
CA HIS A 256 -18.93 17.58 -8.83
C HIS A 256 -18.64 18.33 -7.53
N THR A 257 -17.87 17.76 -6.60
CA THR A 257 -17.35 18.47 -5.42
C THR A 257 -16.10 19.27 -5.75
N LEU A 258 -15.74 20.22 -4.91
CA LEU A 258 -14.51 21.00 -5.08
C LEU A 258 -13.30 20.07 -5.13
N PHE A 259 -13.23 19.11 -4.20
CA PHE A 259 -12.18 18.09 -4.16
C PHE A 259 -12.18 17.21 -5.41
N GLY A 260 -13.34 16.72 -5.85
CA GLY A 260 -13.47 15.89 -7.06
C GLY A 260 -13.01 16.63 -8.32
N SER A 261 -13.33 17.91 -8.46
CA SER A 261 -12.90 18.74 -9.58
C SER A 261 -11.39 18.96 -9.59
N MET A 262 -10.76 19.12 -8.41
CA MET A 262 -9.31 19.25 -8.26
C MET A 262 -8.62 17.91 -8.52
N ALA A 263 -9.13 16.82 -7.98
CA ALA A 263 -8.61 15.47 -8.24
C ALA A 263 -8.64 15.13 -9.74
N ALA A 264 -9.72 15.46 -10.44
CA ALA A 264 -9.82 15.28 -11.90
C ALA A 264 -8.85 16.17 -12.69
N ALA A 265 -8.41 17.32 -12.16
CA ALA A 265 -7.42 18.17 -12.79
C ALA A 265 -5.98 17.65 -12.60
N VAL A 266 -5.69 17.03 -11.47
CA VAL A 266 -4.37 16.46 -11.12
C VAL A 266 -4.23 15.00 -11.59
N ALA A 267 -5.31 14.32 -11.94
CA ALA A 267 -5.33 12.92 -12.42
C ALA A 267 -4.60 12.75 -13.78
N GLY A 268 -3.30 13.04 -13.82
CA GLY A 268 -2.44 12.93 -14.99
C GLY A 268 -1.15 12.16 -14.79
N GLU A 269 -0.57 12.16 -13.61
CA GLU A 269 0.69 11.45 -13.35
C GLU A 269 0.67 10.88 -11.93
N ALA A 270 0.64 9.56 -11.83
CA ALA A 270 0.87 8.89 -10.57
C ALA A 270 2.29 9.22 -10.06
N VAL A 271 2.42 9.69 -8.84
CA VAL A 271 3.73 9.94 -8.22
C VAL A 271 4.50 8.63 -8.15
N GLU A 272 5.67 8.57 -8.81
CA GLU A 272 6.54 7.39 -8.77
C GLU A 272 7.02 7.12 -7.35
N THR A 273 6.69 5.94 -6.83
CA THR A 273 7.16 5.47 -5.52
C THR A 273 8.66 5.11 -5.57
N SER A 274 9.32 5.06 -4.41
CA SER A 274 10.72 4.59 -4.29
C SER A 274 10.90 3.19 -4.88
N PHE A 275 9.89 2.35 -4.76
CA PHE A 275 9.85 1.01 -5.35
C PHE A 275 9.81 1.04 -6.88
N THR A 276 8.91 1.83 -7.47
CA THR A 276 8.82 1.98 -8.94
C THR A 276 10.14 2.49 -9.52
N LYS A 277 10.76 3.47 -8.83
CA LYS A 277 12.11 3.97 -9.20
C LYS A 277 13.15 2.86 -9.13
N GLY A 278 13.09 2.01 -8.11
CA GLY A 278 14.00 0.87 -7.94
C GLY A 278 13.86 -0.19 -9.04
N VAL A 279 12.64 -0.58 -9.38
CA VAL A 279 12.37 -1.52 -10.50
C VAL A 279 12.81 -0.92 -11.84
N ASN A 280 12.54 0.36 -12.06
CA ASN A 280 13.01 1.09 -13.25
C ASN A 280 14.54 1.13 -13.31
N ALA A 281 15.24 1.30 -12.19
CA ALA A 281 16.70 1.29 -12.12
C ALA A 281 17.27 -0.08 -12.56
N VAL A 282 16.68 -1.18 -12.12
CA VAL A 282 17.08 -2.53 -12.58
C VAL A 282 16.85 -2.69 -14.08
N SER A 283 15.68 -2.28 -14.58
CA SER A 283 15.38 -2.31 -16.01
C SER A 283 16.41 -1.52 -16.82
N TRP A 284 16.83 -0.35 -16.32
CA TRP A 284 17.88 0.46 -16.95
C TRP A 284 19.26 -0.21 -16.95
N VAL A 285 19.61 -0.97 -15.90
CA VAL A 285 20.86 -1.76 -15.88
C VAL A 285 20.86 -2.80 -17.01
N LEU A 286 19.75 -3.53 -17.16
CA LEU A 286 19.59 -4.53 -18.22
C LEU A 286 19.60 -3.89 -19.62
N ILE A 287 18.90 -2.76 -19.81
CA ILE A 287 18.88 -2.03 -21.09
C ILE A 287 20.29 -1.53 -21.45
N ARG A 288 21.05 -0.97 -20.51
CA ARG A 288 22.43 -0.53 -20.77
C ARG A 288 23.33 -1.71 -21.20
N PHE A 289 23.16 -2.85 -20.55
CA PHE A 289 23.88 -4.07 -20.90
C PHE A 289 23.52 -4.52 -22.32
N MET A 290 22.23 -4.54 -22.67
CA MET A 290 21.74 -4.87 -24.02
C MET A 290 22.30 -3.93 -25.09
N LEU A 291 22.33 -2.61 -24.83
CA LEU A 291 22.87 -1.60 -25.76
C LEU A 291 24.37 -1.80 -26.11
N VAL A 292 25.11 -2.46 -25.24
CA VAL A 292 26.52 -2.81 -25.49
C VAL A 292 26.66 -4.16 -26.19
N MET A 293 25.91 -5.17 -25.72
CA MET A 293 26.07 -6.56 -26.14
C MET A 293 25.48 -6.83 -27.51
N VAL A 294 24.31 -6.27 -27.83
CA VAL A 294 23.65 -6.51 -29.12
C VAL A 294 24.49 -6.01 -30.32
N PRO A 295 24.99 -4.75 -30.32
CA PRO A 295 25.92 -4.32 -31.36
C PRO A 295 27.20 -5.18 -31.43
N LEU A 296 27.73 -5.60 -30.28
CA LEU A 296 28.93 -6.43 -30.25
C LEU A 296 28.66 -7.77 -30.97
N VAL A 297 27.56 -8.45 -30.66
CA VAL A 297 27.17 -9.72 -31.31
C VAL A 297 26.90 -9.50 -32.79
N PHE A 298 26.23 -8.41 -33.17
CA PHE A 298 25.99 -8.05 -34.56
C PHE A 298 27.30 -7.93 -35.35
N PHE A 299 28.26 -7.14 -34.86
CA PHE A 299 29.55 -6.96 -35.54
C PHE A 299 30.39 -8.24 -35.58
N VAL A 300 30.42 -9.00 -34.49
CA VAL A 300 31.16 -10.27 -34.43
C VAL A 300 30.59 -11.24 -35.48
N ASN A 301 29.26 -11.45 -35.54
CA ASN A 301 28.69 -12.35 -36.55
C ASN A 301 28.87 -11.81 -37.98
N GLY A 302 28.64 -10.51 -38.21
CA GLY A 302 28.83 -9.90 -39.52
C GLY A 302 30.25 -10.09 -40.06
N ILE A 303 31.26 -9.93 -39.22
CA ILE A 303 32.67 -10.07 -39.59
C ILE A 303 33.07 -11.56 -39.76
N THR A 304 32.62 -12.43 -38.84
CA THR A 304 33.04 -13.84 -38.81
C THR A 304 32.32 -14.70 -39.85
N LYS A 305 31.06 -14.40 -40.14
CA LYS A 305 30.19 -15.21 -41.04
C LYS A 305 29.93 -14.57 -42.39
N GLY A 306 30.17 -13.26 -42.54
CA GLY A 306 30.04 -12.55 -43.80
C GLY A 306 28.59 -12.18 -44.18
N ASP A 307 27.58 -12.71 -43.49
CA ASP A 307 26.17 -12.34 -43.70
C ASP A 307 25.69 -11.30 -42.72
N TRP A 308 25.61 -10.05 -43.15
CA TRP A 308 25.21 -8.89 -42.33
C TRP A 308 23.70 -8.86 -42.05
N LEU A 309 22.88 -9.44 -42.97
CA LEU A 309 21.44 -9.45 -42.77
C LEU A 309 21.07 -10.48 -41.71
N GLU A 310 21.60 -11.66 -41.79
CA GLU A 310 21.41 -12.73 -40.80
C GLU A 310 21.97 -12.30 -39.45
N ALA A 311 23.15 -11.64 -39.42
CA ALA A 311 23.74 -11.08 -38.21
C ALA A 311 22.82 -10.02 -37.58
N PHE A 312 22.13 -9.20 -38.36
CA PHE A 312 21.18 -8.18 -37.89
C PHE A 312 19.91 -8.80 -37.26
N LEU A 313 19.31 -9.76 -37.95
CA LEU A 313 18.14 -10.51 -37.48
C LEU A 313 18.46 -11.26 -36.18
N PHE A 314 19.62 -11.89 -36.10
CA PHE A 314 20.09 -12.54 -34.89
C PHE A 314 20.32 -11.53 -33.75
N GLY A 315 20.93 -10.38 -34.05
CA GLY A 315 21.09 -9.29 -33.06
C GLY A 315 19.76 -8.77 -32.49
N ILE A 316 18.74 -8.59 -33.36
CA ILE A 316 17.39 -8.21 -32.92
C ILE A 316 16.78 -9.30 -32.02
N SER A 317 16.91 -10.56 -32.37
CA SER A 317 16.38 -11.68 -31.59
C SER A 317 16.97 -11.78 -30.21
N ILE A 318 18.27 -11.48 -30.09
CA ILE A 318 18.97 -11.39 -28.82
C ILE A 318 18.45 -10.19 -28.02
N ALA A 319 18.23 -9.03 -28.65
CA ALA A 319 17.64 -7.88 -27.99
C ALA A 319 16.26 -8.20 -27.40
N VAL A 320 15.44 -8.98 -28.11
CA VAL A 320 14.15 -9.50 -27.62
C VAL A 320 14.35 -10.35 -26.38
N GLY A 321 15.25 -11.33 -26.43
CA GLY A 321 15.48 -12.25 -25.30
C GLY A 321 16.06 -11.57 -24.05
N LEU A 322 16.77 -10.46 -24.20
CA LEU A 322 17.32 -9.68 -23.07
C LEU A 322 16.35 -8.72 -22.43
N THR A 323 15.29 -8.35 -23.11
CA THR A 323 14.31 -7.40 -22.57
C THR A 323 13.49 -8.08 -21.48
N PRO A 324 13.51 -7.60 -20.23
CA PRO A 324 12.77 -8.23 -19.14
C PRO A 324 11.27 -7.93 -19.25
N GLU A 325 10.62 -8.49 -20.25
CA GLU A 325 9.24 -8.20 -20.62
C GLU A 325 8.25 -8.49 -19.49
N MET A 326 8.45 -9.62 -18.83
CA MET A 326 7.56 -10.09 -17.77
C MET A 326 7.81 -9.42 -16.41
N LEU A 327 8.87 -8.62 -16.25
CA LEU A 327 9.24 -8.01 -14.97
C LEU A 327 8.12 -7.17 -14.35
N PRO A 328 7.53 -6.15 -15.03
CA PRO A 328 6.46 -5.35 -14.43
C PRO A 328 5.23 -6.20 -14.09
N MET A 329 4.93 -7.19 -14.92
CA MET A 329 3.76 -8.05 -14.75
C MET A 329 3.93 -9.00 -13.56
N ILE A 330 5.06 -9.66 -13.40
CA ILE A 330 5.30 -10.58 -12.28
C ILE A 330 5.37 -9.81 -10.97
N VAL A 331 6.00 -8.63 -10.96
CA VAL A 331 6.00 -7.73 -9.80
C VAL A 331 4.58 -7.37 -9.39
N THR A 332 3.75 -6.91 -10.32
CA THR A 332 2.34 -6.57 -10.05
C THR A 332 1.55 -7.80 -9.57
N THR A 333 1.82 -8.97 -10.15
CA THR A 333 1.18 -10.24 -9.73
C THR A 333 1.62 -10.64 -8.31
N CYS A 334 2.90 -10.46 -7.95
CA CYS A 334 3.38 -10.66 -6.59
C CYS A 334 2.65 -9.76 -5.59
N LEU A 335 2.54 -8.46 -5.90
CA LEU A 335 1.85 -7.49 -5.04
C LEU A 335 0.36 -7.83 -4.90
N ALA A 336 -0.34 -8.12 -5.99
CA ALA A 336 -1.76 -8.48 -5.95
C ALA A 336 -2.00 -9.79 -5.17
N LYS A 337 -1.17 -10.81 -5.38
CA LYS A 337 -1.23 -12.06 -4.62
C LYS A 337 -0.89 -11.83 -3.14
N GLY A 338 0.11 -10.99 -2.87
CA GLY A 338 0.48 -10.58 -1.52
C GLY A 338 -0.69 -9.92 -0.80
N ALA A 339 -1.33 -8.93 -1.42
CA ALA A 339 -2.50 -8.25 -0.87
C ALA A 339 -3.66 -9.21 -0.58
N VAL A 340 -3.94 -10.17 -1.49
CA VAL A 340 -4.95 -11.22 -1.24
C VAL A 340 -4.55 -12.13 -0.07
N SER A 341 -3.27 -12.47 0.07
CA SER A 341 -2.79 -13.28 1.20
C SER A 341 -2.90 -12.52 2.53
N MET A 342 -2.56 -11.23 2.53
CA MET A 342 -2.70 -10.32 3.69
C MET A 342 -4.17 -10.15 4.09
N SER A 343 -5.07 -9.99 3.12
CA SER A 343 -6.52 -9.90 3.39
C SER A 343 -7.07 -11.14 4.09
N LYS A 344 -6.60 -12.33 3.72
CA LYS A 344 -6.95 -13.58 4.42
C LYS A 344 -6.44 -13.62 5.87
N LYS A 345 -5.47 -12.75 6.20
CA LYS A 345 -4.91 -12.53 7.52
C LYS A 345 -5.43 -11.24 8.16
N GLN A 346 -6.65 -10.81 7.78
CA GLN A 346 -7.33 -9.64 8.33
C GLN A 346 -6.58 -8.31 8.11
N THR A 347 -5.71 -8.24 7.09
CA THR A 347 -4.91 -7.06 6.76
C THR A 347 -5.26 -6.58 5.36
N ILE A 348 -5.94 -5.45 5.22
CA ILE A 348 -6.31 -4.85 3.94
C ILE A 348 -5.28 -3.82 3.51
N VAL A 349 -4.82 -3.92 2.29
CA VAL A 349 -3.86 -3.01 1.68
C VAL A 349 -4.58 -2.03 0.77
N LYS A 350 -4.55 -0.73 1.09
CA LYS A 350 -5.10 0.35 0.25
C LYS A 350 -4.17 0.67 -0.91
N ASN A 351 -2.87 0.69 -0.66
CA ASN A 351 -1.84 0.96 -1.65
C ASN A 351 -0.91 -0.25 -1.81
N LEU A 352 -0.97 -0.92 -2.96
CA LEU A 352 -0.17 -2.13 -3.21
C LEU A 352 1.34 -1.90 -3.06
N ASN A 353 1.82 -0.71 -3.39
CA ASN A 353 3.24 -0.38 -3.29
C ASN A 353 3.73 -0.30 -1.83
N SER A 354 2.84 -0.10 -0.86
CA SER A 354 3.18 -0.07 0.56
C SER A 354 3.50 -1.46 1.12
N ILE A 355 3.14 -2.56 0.42
CA ILE A 355 3.44 -3.94 0.86
C ILE A 355 4.94 -4.15 1.06
N GLN A 356 5.77 -3.58 0.19
CA GLN A 356 7.22 -3.71 0.30
C GLN A 356 7.75 -3.00 1.55
N ASN A 357 7.37 -1.74 1.77
CA ASN A 357 7.76 -0.99 2.95
C ASN A 357 7.26 -1.69 4.22
N PHE A 358 6.05 -2.26 4.17
CA PHE A 358 5.48 -3.03 5.27
C PHE A 358 6.33 -4.25 5.64
N GLY A 359 6.83 -4.98 4.66
CA GLY A 359 7.79 -6.07 4.87
C GLY A 359 9.18 -5.61 5.33
N ALA A 360 9.59 -4.40 4.93
CA ALA A 360 10.88 -3.80 5.26
C ALA A 360 10.88 -3.06 6.61
N MET A 361 9.71 -2.92 7.26
CA MET A 361 9.57 -2.18 8.52
C MET A 361 10.47 -2.74 9.62
N ASP A 362 11.25 -1.86 10.24
CA ASP A 362 12.16 -2.15 11.35
C ASP A 362 11.79 -1.40 12.64
N ILE A 363 11.01 -0.31 12.53
CA ILE A 363 10.42 0.39 13.67
C ILE A 363 8.92 0.50 13.50
N LEU A 364 8.17 0.08 14.52
CA LEU A 364 6.76 0.32 14.68
C LEU A 364 6.54 1.40 15.75
N CYS A 365 6.06 2.55 15.35
CA CYS A 365 5.55 3.56 16.26
C CYS A 365 4.04 3.33 16.44
N THR A 366 3.56 3.33 17.67
CA THR A 366 2.12 3.13 17.95
C THR A 366 1.65 4.01 19.09
N ASP A 367 0.37 4.43 19.03
CA ASP A 367 -0.26 5.01 20.21
C ASP A 367 -0.49 3.89 21.26
N LYS A 368 -0.63 4.28 22.50
CA LYS A 368 -0.90 3.38 23.62
C LYS A 368 -2.36 2.92 23.59
N THR A 369 -3.30 3.89 23.55
CA THR A 369 -4.73 3.69 23.79
C THR A 369 -5.36 2.93 22.62
N GLY A 370 -6.13 1.89 22.96
CA GLY A 370 -6.82 1.05 21.98
C GLY A 370 -5.88 0.12 21.17
N THR A 371 -4.58 0.37 21.11
CA THR A 371 -3.62 -0.52 20.43
C THR A 371 -2.99 -1.52 21.40
N LEU A 372 -2.36 -1.03 22.46
CA LEU A 372 -1.81 -1.89 23.53
C LEU A 372 -2.87 -2.30 24.53
N THR A 373 -3.91 -1.50 24.67
CA THR A 373 -5.01 -1.68 25.63
C THR A 373 -6.29 -2.12 24.90
N GLN A 374 -7.22 -2.68 25.68
CA GLN A 374 -8.54 -3.08 25.16
C GLN A 374 -9.34 -1.85 24.75
N ASP A 375 -10.29 -2.03 23.81
CA ASP A 375 -11.25 -0.98 23.45
C ASP A 375 -12.39 -0.88 24.52
N LYS A 376 -12.06 -1.17 25.76
CA LYS A 376 -12.96 -1.12 26.91
C LYS A 376 -12.27 -0.38 28.03
N VAL A 377 -12.82 0.76 28.37
CA VAL A 377 -12.42 1.54 29.56
C VAL A 377 -13.39 1.23 30.67
N VAL A 378 -12.88 1.01 31.86
CA VAL A 378 -13.69 0.74 33.07
C VAL A 378 -13.53 1.89 34.04
N LEU A 379 -14.65 2.49 34.49
CA LEU A 379 -14.63 3.46 35.56
C LEU A 379 -14.52 2.71 36.91
N GLU A 380 -13.32 2.76 37.51
CA GLU A 380 -13.03 2.06 38.76
C GLU A 380 -13.39 2.90 39.99
N TYR A 381 -12.99 4.18 40.00
CA TYR A 381 -13.23 5.08 41.13
C TYR A 381 -13.87 6.38 40.70
N HIS A 382 -14.78 6.90 41.57
CA HIS A 382 -15.40 8.21 41.46
C HIS A 382 -15.24 8.94 42.81
N LEU A 383 -14.12 9.69 42.92
CA LEU A 383 -13.61 10.21 44.18
C LEU A 383 -13.92 11.72 44.35
N ASN A 384 -14.26 12.16 45.59
CA ASN A 384 -14.30 13.57 45.95
C ASN A 384 -12.88 14.18 45.99
N VAL A 385 -12.77 15.49 46.28
CA VAL A 385 -11.50 16.21 46.37
C VAL A 385 -10.56 15.64 47.45
N ASN A 386 -11.08 14.97 48.46
CA ASN A 386 -10.31 14.32 49.54
C ASN A 386 -9.82 12.91 49.17
N GLY A 387 -10.29 12.37 48.05
CA GLY A 387 -9.94 11.02 47.57
C GLY A 387 -10.83 9.90 48.12
N GLU A 388 -12.03 10.24 48.66
CA GLU A 388 -13.04 9.30 49.12
C GLU A 388 -14.11 9.07 48.04
N ASP A 389 -14.73 7.91 48.02
CA ASP A 389 -15.77 7.54 47.06
C ASP A 389 -17.01 8.40 47.22
N ASP A 390 -17.49 9.04 46.15
CA ASP A 390 -18.64 9.97 46.19
C ASP A 390 -19.52 9.83 44.95
N THR A 391 -20.74 9.33 45.14
CA THR A 391 -21.76 9.17 44.10
C THR A 391 -22.17 10.51 43.45
N ARG A 392 -21.98 11.63 44.14
CA ARG A 392 -22.24 12.94 43.58
C ARG A 392 -21.30 13.25 42.40
N VAL A 393 -20.04 12.85 42.48
CA VAL A 393 -19.08 12.98 41.36
C VAL A 393 -19.58 12.18 40.16
N LEU A 394 -20.01 10.93 40.38
CA LEU A 394 -20.57 10.07 39.37
C LEU A 394 -21.81 10.66 38.69
N ARG A 395 -22.75 11.23 39.51
CA ARG A 395 -23.94 11.90 39.00
C ARG A 395 -23.62 13.07 38.06
N HIS A 396 -22.68 13.95 38.44
CA HIS A 396 -22.28 15.06 37.60
C HIS A 396 -21.58 14.59 36.34
N ALA A 397 -20.73 13.56 36.44
CA ALA A 397 -20.11 12.94 35.31
C ALA A 397 -21.12 12.35 34.33
N TYR A 398 -22.15 11.66 34.84
CA TYR A 398 -23.27 11.15 34.04
C TYR A 398 -23.98 12.26 33.27
N LEU A 399 -24.36 13.35 33.96
CA LEU A 399 -25.03 14.49 33.32
C LEU A 399 -24.19 15.07 32.18
N ASN A 400 -22.89 15.18 32.36
CA ASN A 400 -21.99 15.64 31.30
C ASN A 400 -21.94 14.65 30.16
N SER A 401 -21.71 13.34 30.42
CA SER A 401 -21.52 12.30 29.38
C SER A 401 -22.82 11.93 28.66
N TYR A 402 -23.96 11.94 29.39
CA TYR A 402 -25.25 11.56 28.78
C TYR A 402 -25.81 12.64 27.86
N PHE A 403 -25.75 13.92 28.28
CA PHE A 403 -26.33 15.04 27.56
C PHE A 403 -25.43 15.68 26.52
N GLN A 404 -24.16 15.27 26.41
CA GLN A 404 -23.31 15.72 25.30
C GLN A 404 -23.86 15.25 23.95
N THR A 405 -23.68 16.07 22.90
CA THR A 405 -24.01 15.74 21.50
C THR A 405 -22.81 15.10 20.82
N GLY A 406 -23.08 14.23 19.84
CA GLY A 406 -22.06 13.59 19.03
C GLY A 406 -21.60 12.23 19.55
N TYR A 407 -20.42 11.82 19.14
CA TYR A 407 -19.84 10.51 19.48
C TYR A 407 -19.47 10.42 20.97
N LYS A 408 -20.04 9.45 21.66
CA LYS A 408 -19.69 9.13 23.05
C LYS A 408 -18.46 8.23 23.06
N ASN A 409 -17.37 8.73 23.60
CA ASN A 409 -16.14 7.97 23.70
C ASN A 409 -16.24 6.86 24.77
N LEU A 410 -15.25 5.98 24.84
CA LEU A 410 -15.24 4.83 25.77
C LEU A 410 -15.34 5.24 27.25
N MET A 411 -14.79 6.41 27.62
CA MET A 411 -14.91 6.94 29.00
C MET A 411 -16.33 7.44 29.29
N ASP A 412 -17.00 8.04 28.33
CA ASP A 412 -18.41 8.44 28.46
C ASP A 412 -19.31 7.22 28.65
N LEU A 413 -19.11 6.19 27.87
CA LEU A 413 -19.83 4.91 27.98
C LEU A 413 -19.55 4.25 29.34
N ALA A 414 -18.30 4.26 29.79
CA ALA A 414 -17.95 3.71 31.11
C ALA A 414 -18.65 4.46 32.28
N ILE A 415 -18.78 5.79 32.15
CA ILE A 415 -19.51 6.59 33.15
C ILE A 415 -21.00 6.22 33.15
N ILE A 416 -21.60 6.13 31.96
CA ILE A 416 -23.03 5.81 31.81
C ILE A 416 -23.30 4.40 32.38
N HIS A 417 -22.55 3.39 31.96
CA HIS A 417 -22.71 2.03 32.45
C HIS A 417 -22.50 1.92 33.97
N LYS A 418 -21.46 2.58 34.50
CA LYS A 418 -21.22 2.59 35.95
C LYS A 418 -22.37 3.20 36.72
N THR A 419 -22.97 4.26 36.18
CA THR A 419 -24.14 4.91 36.80
C THR A 419 -25.35 4.00 36.79
N GLU A 420 -25.64 3.33 35.65
CA GLU A 420 -26.73 2.37 35.50
C GLU A 420 -26.56 1.17 36.48
N GLU A 421 -25.34 0.67 36.64
CA GLU A 421 -25.03 -0.40 37.62
C GLU A 421 -25.35 0.04 39.06
N MET A 422 -25.11 1.29 39.37
CA MET A 422 -25.27 1.82 40.73
C MET A 422 -26.65 2.39 41.01
N GLU A 423 -27.53 2.53 40.01
CA GLU A 423 -28.92 3.05 40.21
C GLU A 423 -29.71 2.27 41.27
N ALA A 424 -29.54 0.95 41.33
CA ALA A 424 -30.20 0.09 42.28
C ALA A 424 -29.71 0.30 43.74
N ALA A 425 -28.48 0.81 43.90
CA ALA A 425 -27.85 1.02 45.20
C ALA A 425 -28.02 2.44 45.77
N ASP A 426 -28.13 3.46 44.87
CA ASP A 426 -28.23 4.88 45.31
C ASP A 426 -29.36 5.61 44.59
N LYS A 427 -30.37 6.01 45.40
CA LYS A 427 -31.54 6.78 44.92
C LYS A 427 -31.22 8.10 44.23
N ARG A 428 -30.03 8.66 44.42
CA ARG A 428 -29.56 9.90 43.79
C ARG A 428 -29.19 9.73 42.31
N LEU A 429 -29.08 8.50 41.84
CA LEU A 429 -28.73 8.19 40.47
C LEU A 429 -29.94 7.76 39.60
N ILE A 430 -31.11 7.58 40.23
CA ILE A 430 -32.32 7.12 39.55
C ILE A 430 -32.91 8.23 38.64
N ASP A 431 -33.32 7.85 37.45
CA ASP A 431 -34.05 8.70 36.48
C ASP A 431 -33.37 10.03 36.13
N LEU A 432 -32.03 10.07 36.12
CA LEU A 432 -31.29 11.30 35.83
C LEU A 432 -31.60 11.86 34.44
N SER A 433 -31.78 10.99 33.44
CA SER A 433 -32.16 11.35 32.08
C SER A 433 -33.55 12.01 31.97
N GLU A 434 -34.47 11.66 32.86
CA GLU A 434 -35.84 12.22 32.92
C GLU A 434 -35.93 13.44 33.83
N THR A 435 -34.99 13.57 34.79
CA THR A 435 -34.99 14.65 35.80
C THR A 435 -34.36 15.91 35.29
N TYR A 436 -33.40 15.81 34.36
CA TYR A 436 -32.68 16.93 33.79
C TYR A 436 -32.97 17.06 32.30
N VAL A 437 -32.89 18.29 31.79
CA VAL A 437 -33.00 18.63 30.37
C VAL A 437 -31.75 19.38 29.95
N LYS A 438 -31.21 19.01 28.78
CA LYS A 438 -30.10 19.74 28.19
C LYS A 438 -30.53 21.16 27.79
N VAL A 439 -29.74 22.14 28.18
CA VAL A 439 -29.91 23.54 27.78
C VAL A 439 -28.93 23.93 26.70
N ASP A 440 -27.65 23.60 26.90
CA ASP A 440 -26.56 23.92 25.97
C ASP A 440 -25.35 23.02 26.20
N GLU A 441 -24.32 23.16 25.37
CA GLU A 441 -23.02 22.49 25.55
C GLU A 441 -21.86 23.30 24.97
N ILE A 442 -20.66 23.06 25.45
CA ILE A 442 -19.40 23.50 24.87
C ILE A 442 -18.65 22.21 24.50
N PRO A 443 -18.58 21.84 23.19
CA PRO A 443 -18.00 20.59 22.73
C PRO A 443 -16.54 20.40 23.13
N PHE A 444 -16.07 19.15 23.08
CA PHE A 444 -14.68 18.82 23.33
C PHE A 444 -13.75 19.45 22.30
N ASP A 445 -12.63 19.97 22.80
CA ASP A 445 -11.56 20.54 22.00
C ASP A 445 -10.22 20.00 22.50
N PHE A 446 -9.39 19.47 21.55
CA PHE A 446 -8.09 18.89 21.86
C PHE A 446 -7.09 19.87 22.49
N LYS A 447 -7.23 21.15 22.22
CA LYS A 447 -6.38 22.22 22.80
C LYS A 447 -6.77 22.53 24.24
N ARG A 448 -8.09 22.59 24.50
CA ARG A 448 -8.65 22.84 25.84
C ARG A 448 -8.73 21.58 26.70
N ARG A 449 -8.76 20.39 26.13
CA ARG A 449 -8.86 19.06 26.76
C ARG A 449 -10.00 18.92 27.76
N ARG A 450 -11.14 19.60 27.49
CA ARG A 450 -12.33 19.59 28.34
C ARG A 450 -13.60 19.79 27.54
N LEU A 451 -14.72 19.37 28.11
CA LEU A 451 -16.07 19.45 27.56
C LEU A 451 -17.05 19.89 28.66
N SER A 452 -17.96 20.80 28.32
CA SER A 452 -18.99 21.29 29.26
C SER A 452 -20.38 21.02 28.72
N THR A 453 -21.29 20.58 29.61
CA THR A 453 -22.74 20.51 29.33
C THR A 453 -23.48 21.39 30.30
N VAL A 454 -24.51 22.06 29.81
CA VAL A 454 -25.42 22.85 30.65
C VAL A 454 -26.77 22.13 30.71
N VAL A 455 -27.16 21.78 31.92
CA VAL A 455 -28.42 21.07 32.19
C VAL A 455 -29.31 21.90 33.12
N GLN A 456 -30.62 21.69 33.03
CA GLN A 456 -31.62 22.31 33.88
C GLN A 456 -32.42 21.23 34.60
N ASP A 457 -32.61 21.37 35.90
CA ASP A 457 -33.47 20.49 36.70
C ASP A 457 -34.96 20.86 36.57
N LYS A 458 -35.85 20.02 37.12
CA LYS A 458 -37.32 20.23 37.10
C LYS A 458 -37.76 21.52 37.86
N ASN A 459 -36.88 22.14 38.68
CA ASN A 459 -37.14 23.37 39.42
C ASN A 459 -36.63 24.61 38.66
N GLY A 460 -36.12 24.45 37.45
CA GLY A 460 -35.59 25.51 36.60
C GLY A 460 -34.18 25.97 36.96
N LYS A 461 -33.46 25.26 37.86
CA LYS A 461 -32.09 25.57 38.22
C LYS A 461 -31.15 25.07 37.14
N THR A 462 -30.37 25.96 36.56
CA THR A 462 -29.35 25.61 35.55
C THR A 462 -28.01 25.30 36.22
N GLN A 463 -27.28 24.34 35.64
CA GLN A 463 -25.98 23.88 36.09
C GLN A 463 -25.08 23.54 34.89
N MET A 464 -23.89 24.14 34.85
CA MET A 464 -22.83 23.79 33.93
C MET A 464 -21.96 22.71 34.59
N VAL A 465 -21.79 21.59 33.94
CA VAL A 465 -20.89 20.50 34.37
C VAL A 465 -19.78 20.35 33.34
N THR A 466 -18.55 20.49 33.80
CA THR A 466 -17.36 20.38 32.95
C THR A 466 -16.55 19.15 33.36
N LYS A 467 -16.12 18.38 32.36
CA LYS A 467 -15.23 17.22 32.48
C LYS A 467 -13.98 17.43 31.64
N GLY A 468 -12.81 17.14 32.22
CA GLY A 468 -11.57 17.32 31.48
C GLY A 468 -10.32 16.79 32.19
N ALA A 469 -9.17 17.00 31.57
CA ALA A 469 -7.89 16.65 32.18
C ALA A 469 -7.62 17.49 33.43
N VAL A 470 -7.02 16.89 34.46
CA VAL A 470 -6.92 17.49 35.78
C VAL A 470 -6.20 18.85 35.78
N GLU A 471 -5.09 18.95 35.04
CA GLU A 471 -4.27 20.17 34.96
C GLU A 471 -5.07 21.33 34.33
N GLU A 472 -5.77 21.07 33.23
CA GLU A 472 -6.62 22.05 32.54
C GLU A 472 -7.86 22.41 33.34
N MET A 473 -8.43 21.46 34.08
CA MET A 473 -9.56 21.73 34.97
C MET A 473 -9.14 22.62 36.17
N LEU A 474 -7.98 22.37 36.76
CA LEU A 474 -7.45 23.22 37.84
C LEU A 474 -7.16 24.67 37.37
N SER A 475 -6.96 24.90 36.06
CA SER A 475 -6.76 26.25 35.52
C SER A 475 -8.04 27.11 35.48
N ILE A 476 -9.21 26.46 35.40
CA ILE A 476 -10.52 27.14 35.32
C ILE A 476 -11.30 27.11 36.65
N CYS A 477 -10.80 26.35 37.65
CA CYS A 477 -11.42 26.24 38.95
C CYS A 477 -10.81 27.26 39.92
N SER A 478 -11.64 28.13 40.47
CA SER A 478 -11.28 29.04 41.57
C SER A 478 -11.61 28.44 42.92
N PHE A 479 -12.46 27.44 42.98
CA PHE A 479 -12.99 26.82 44.21
C PHE A 479 -12.91 25.30 44.13
N ALA A 480 -12.93 24.65 45.28
CA ALA A 480 -13.07 23.20 45.42
C ALA A 480 -14.09 22.91 46.54
N GLU A 481 -14.83 21.82 46.37
CA GLU A 481 -15.76 21.34 47.37
C GLU A 481 -15.09 20.27 48.25
N CYS A 482 -14.89 20.59 49.54
CA CYS A 482 -14.35 19.67 50.52
C CYS A 482 -15.39 19.48 51.63
N ASP A 483 -15.75 18.25 51.96
CA ASP A 483 -16.73 17.87 52.99
C ASP A 483 -18.08 18.62 52.90
N GLY A 484 -18.56 18.81 51.65
CA GLY A 484 -19.82 19.51 51.37
C GLY A 484 -19.74 21.03 51.44
N HIS A 485 -18.59 21.62 51.73
CA HIS A 485 -18.37 23.07 51.80
C HIS A 485 -17.49 23.56 50.62
N VAL A 486 -17.95 24.60 49.92
CA VAL A 486 -17.18 25.23 48.84
C VAL A 486 -16.15 26.17 49.48
N GLN A 487 -14.86 25.94 49.16
CA GLN A 487 -13.75 26.77 49.66
C GLN A 487 -12.85 27.20 48.49
N SER A 488 -12.08 28.27 48.68
CA SER A 488 -11.12 28.73 47.67
C SER A 488 -10.07 27.69 47.41
N LEU A 489 -9.72 27.47 46.12
CA LEU A 489 -8.70 26.54 45.69
C LEU A 489 -7.29 27.11 45.96
N ARG A 490 -6.84 26.97 47.24
CA ARG A 490 -5.49 27.42 47.69
C ARG A 490 -4.41 26.42 47.23
N ASP A 491 -3.16 26.86 47.22
CA ASP A 491 -2.01 26.05 46.80
C ASP A 491 -1.86 24.73 47.59
N GLU A 492 -2.23 24.73 48.88
CA GLU A 492 -2.23 23.52 49.71
C GLU A 492 -3.24 22.48 49.23
N VAL A 493 -4.45 22.92 48.89
CA VAL A 493 -5.51 22.05 48.36
C VAL A 493 -5.12 21.55 46.98
N ARG A 494 -4.59 22.45 46.14
CA ARG A 494 -4.09 22.12 44.81
C ARG A 494 -2.98 21.06 44.85
N SER A 495 -2.01 21.22 45.73
CA SER A 495 -0.91 20.27 45.92
C SER A 495 -1.38 18.90 46.39
N ARG A 496 -2.39 18.86 47.31
CA ARG A 496 -3.01 17.62 47.79
C ARG A 496 -3.76 16.89 46.65
N ILE A 497 -4.52 17.64 45.83
CA ILE A 497 -5.21 17.09 44.63
C ILE A 497 -4.21 16.44 43.69
N LEU A 498 -3.17 17.19 43.31
CA LEU A 498 -2.15 16.68 42.38
C LEU A 498 -1.45 15.43 42.94
N LYS A 499 -1.16 15.38 44.24
CA LYS A 499 -0.56 14.21 44.89
C LYS A 499 -1.48 12.98 44.82
N THR A 500 -2.79 13.14 45.04
CA THR A 500 -3.79 12.08 44.95
C THR A 500 -3.88 11.55 43.50
N VAL A 501 -3.97 12.49 42.55
CA VAL A 501 -4.01 12.15 41.10
C VAL A 501 -2.74 11.44 40.67
N ASP A 502 -1.60 11.91 41.13
CA ASP A 502 -0.30 11.27 40.85
C ASP A 502 -0.23 9.85 41.38
N GLY A 503 -0.75 9.61 42.59
CA GLY A 503 -0.83 8.26 43.18
C GLY A 503 -1.76 7.32 42.41
N LEU A 504 -2.85 7.84 41.83
CA LEU A 504 -3.72 7.06 40.94
C LEU A 504 -3.03 6.77 39.58
N ASN A 505 -2.37 7.76 39.01
CA ASN A 505 -1.62 7.59 37.77
C ASN A 505 -0.48 6.56 37.92
N GLU A 506 0.21 6.54 39.08
CA GLU A 506 1.24 5.53 39.36
C GLU A 506 0.68 4.11 39.43
N LYS A 507 -0.59 3.95 39.79
CA LYS A 507 -1.30 2.68 39.75
C LYS A 507 -1.82 2.28 38.36
N GLY A 508 -1.65 3.15 37.34
CA GLY A 508 -2.07 2.93 35.99
C GLY A 508 -3.46 3.46 35.64
N PHE A 509 -4.10 4.23 36.53
CA PHE A 509 -5.41 4.82 36.25
C PHE A 509 -5.26 6.12 35.46
N ARG A 510 -6.13 6.33 34.49
CA ARG A 510 -6.31 7.61 33.80
C ARG A 510 -7.33 8.43 34.60
N VAL A 511 -6.95 9.64 35.01
CA VAL A 511 -7.79 10.49 35.87
C VAL A 511 -8.37 11.67 35.10
N LEU A 512 -9.69 11.87 35.22
CA LEU A 512 -10.39 13.06 34.74
C LEU A 512 -11.00 13.81 35.96
N ALA A 513 -10.96 15.15 35.93
CA ALA A 513 -11.60 15.98 36.91
C ALA A 513 -13.02 16.37 36.49
N ILE A 514 -13.90 16.54 37.46
CA ILE A 514 -15.29 17.03 37.33
C ILE A 514 -15.42 18.31 38.10
N ALA A 515 -15.93 19.34 37.43
CA ALA A 515 -16.25 20.62 38.06
C ALA A 515 -17.68 21.06 37.71
N GLN A 516 -18.24 21.93 38.52
CA GLN A 516 -19.57 22.49 38.34
C GLN A 516 -19.57 24.00 38.48
N LYS A 517 -20.55 24.64 37.82
CA LYS A 517 -20.92 26.05 38.05
C LYS A 517 -22.45 26.17 38.10
N SER A 518 -22.99 26.65 39.22
CA SER A 518 -24.44 26.82 39.35
C SER A 518 -24.87 28.15 38.75
N ASN A 519 -26.04 28.18 38.10
CA ASN A 519 -26.62 29.35 37.46
C ASN A 519 -25.59 30.10 36.60
N PRO A 520 -25.04 29.44 35.57
CA PRO A 520 -24.15 30.11 34.62
C PRO A 520 -24.91 31.23 33.87
N SER A 521 -24.27 31.84 32.87
CA SER A 521 -24.83 32.89 32.02
C SER A 521 -26.28 32.61 31.55
N PRO A 522 -27.05 33.60 31.11
CA PRO A 522 -28.42 33.40 30.62
C PRO A 522 -28.50 32.35 29.51
N VAL A 523 -29.61 31.61 29.46
CA VAL A 523 -29.84 30.53 28.49
C VAL A 523 -29.64 31.03 27.06
N GLY A 524 -28.88 30.31 26.28
CA GLY A 524 -28.60 30.60 24.86
C GLY A 524 -27.37 31.47 24.59
N ALA A 525 -26.60 31.86 25.60
CA ALA A 525 -25.41 32.69 25.46
C ALA A 525 -24.13 32.02 26.00
N PHE A 526 -24.12 30.68 26.14
CA PHE A 526 -22.97 29.91 26.64
C PHE A 526 -21.88 29.78 25.60
N GLY A 527 -20.64 29.93 26.05
CA GLY A 527 -19.47 29.74 25.23
C GLY A 527 -18.22 29.46 26.06
N VAL A 528 -17.07 29.33 25.42
CA VAL A 528 -15.77 29.02 26.08
C VAL A 528 -15.43 30.02 27.22
N LYS A 529 -15.89 31.26 27.12
CA LYS A 529 -15.68 32.32 28.13
C LYS A 529 -16.36 32.02 29.47
N ASP A 530 -17.39 31.17 29.47
CA ASP A 530 -18.14 30.81 30.68
C ASP A 530 -17.48 29.72 31.51
N GLU A 531 -16.48 29.01 30.91
CA GLU A 531 -15.64 28.01 31.57
C GLU A 531 -14.59 28.67 32.46
N CYS A 532 -15.05 29.42 33.48
CA CYS A 532 -14.21 30.09 34.49
C CYS A 532 -14.90 30.07 35.85
N ASP A 533 -14.14 30.27 36.89
CA ASP A 533 -14.60 30.32 38.28
C ASP A 533 -15.44 29.09 38.68
N MET A 534 -15.00 27.92 38.28
CA MET A 534 -15.70 26.68 38.55
C MET A 534 -15.36 26.12 39.95
N VAL A 535 -16.22 25.27 40.45
CA VAL A 535 -16.03 24.51 41.68
C VAL A 535 -15.62 23.08 41.32
N LEU A 536 -14.41 22.69 41.66
CA LEU A 536 -13.96 21.31 41.51
C LEU A 536 -14.70 20.42 42.51
N ILE A 537 -15.34 19.34 42.02
CA ILE A 537 -16.10 18.40 42.84
C ILE A 537 -15.27 17.16 43.18
N GLY A 538 -14.50 16.66 42.20
CA GLY A 538 -13.71 15.46 42.37
C GLY A 538 -13.16 14.91 41.07
N TYR A 539 -12.81 13.63 41.09
CA TYR A 539 -12.18 12.95 39.98
C TYR A 539 -12.79 11.58 39.69
N LEU A 540 -12.62 11.17 38.44
CA LEU A 540 -12.96 9.85 37.95
C LEU A 540 -11.64 9.15 37.57
N ALA A 541 -11.45 7.93 38.07
CA ALA A 541 -10.28 7.14 37.73
C ALA A 541 -10.68 5.93 36.87
N PHE A 542 -10.16 5.90 35.67
CA PHE A 542 -10.43 4.86 34.65
C PHE A 542 -9.28 3.91 34.54
N LEU A 543 -9.61 2.63 34.42
CA LEU A 543 -8.67 1.58 34.06
C LEU A 543 -8.80 1.29 32.58
N ASP A 544 -7.65 1.26 31.90
CA ASP A 544 -7.51 0.92 30.49
C ASP A 544 -6.73 -0.39 30.42
N PRO A 545 -7.40 -1.57 30.52
CA PRO A 545 -6.71 -2.83 30.66
C PRO A 545 -5.94 -3.19 29.41
N PRO A 546 -4.70 -3.73 29.52
CA PRO A 546 -3.96 -4.21 28.36
C PRO A 546 -4.69 -5.39 27.71
N LYS A 547 -4.47 -5.58 26.41
CA LYS A 547 -4.93 -6.78 25.69
C LYS A 547 -4.04 -7.98 26.06
N ASP A 548 -4.62 -9.13 26.21
CA ASP A 548 -3.89 -10.36 26.55
C ASP A 548 -2.85 -10.73 25.47
N SER A 549 -3.15 -10.47 24.19
CA SER A 549 -2.28 -10.76 23.04
C SER A 549 -1.09 -9.81 22.89
N THR A 550 -1.11 -8.64 23.55
CA THR A 550 -0.13 -7.57 23.28
C THR A 550 1.30 -7.97 23.64
N ALA A 551 1.51 -8.64 24.76
CA ALA A 551 2.84 -9.07 25.20
C ALA A 551 3.47 -10.05 24.19
N ASP A 552 2.72 -11.04 23.76
CA ASP A 552 3.16 -12.03 22.77
C ASP A 552 3.41 -11.40 21.41
N ALA A 553 2.56 -10.46 21.00
CA ALA A 553 2.71 -9.75 19.74
C ALA A 553 3.96 -8.86 19.71
N ILE A 554 4.25 -8.10 20.78
CA ILE A 554 5.49 -7.31 20.89
C ILE A 554 6.72 -8.21 20.83
N GLN A 555 6.68 -9.36 21.50
CA GLN A 555 7.79 -10.31 21.44
C GLN A 555 7.94 -10.94 20.05
N ALA A 556 6.83 -11.27 19.36
CA ALA A 556 6.84 -11.78 17.99
C ALA A 556 7.40 -10.75 17.00
N LEU A 557 6.97 -9.48 17.09
CA LEU A 557 7.52 -8.38 16.30
C LEU A 557 9.03 -8.24 16.52
N LYS A 558 9.47 -8.26 17.76
CA LYS A 558 10.91 -8.20 18.11
C LYS A 558 11.70 -9.38 17.57
N ASN A 559 11.16 -10.59 17.61
CA ASN A 559 11.78 -11.79 17.02
C ASN A 559 11.95 -11.66 15.52
N HIS A 560 11.05 -10.92 14.86
CA HIS A 560 11.14 -10.57 13.44
C HIS A 560 11.90 -9.25 13.18
N GLY A 561 12.63 -8.72 14.19
CA GLY A 561 13.48 -7.54 14.04
C GLY A 561 12.72 -6.23 13.88
N VAL A 562 11.47 -6.13 14.36
CA VAL A 562 10.69 -4.91 14.44
C VAL A 562 10.71 -4.38 15.87
N LEU A 563 11.27 -3.18 16.06
CA LEU A 563 11.30 -2.50 17.36
C LEU A 563 10.03 -1.68 17.54
N THR A 564 9.34 -1.88 18.67
CA THR A 564 8.13 -1.11 18.99
C THR A 564 8.50 0.10 19.84
N LYS A 565 8.06 1.30 19.43
CA LYS A 565 8.17 2.57 20.15
C LYS A 565 6.76 3.11 20.42
N ILE A 566 6.53 3.58 21.65
CA ILE A 566 5.22 4.10 22.05
C ILE A 566 5.24 5.64 21.99
N LEU A 567 4.31 6.21 21.22
CA LEU A 567 4.13 7.65 21.05
C LEU A 567 2.71 8.03 21.50
N THR A 568 2.58 8.56 22.71
CA THR A 568 1.25 8.82 23.30
C THR A 568 1.09 10.23 23.85
N GLY A 569 -0.16 10.74 23.82
CA GLY A 569 -0.55 11.97 24.51
C GLY A 569 -0.79 11.78 26.01
N ASP A 570 -0.76 10.54 26.51
CA ASP A 570 -1.05 10.20 27.91
C ASP A 570 0.10 10.56 28.87
N ASN A 571 -0.22 10.53 30.15
CA ASN A 571 0.75 10.77 31.23
C ASN A 571 1.84 9.69 31.28
N GLU A 572 3.05 10.11 31.63
CA GLU A 572 4.24 9.24 31.70
C GLU A 572 4.07 8.06 32.68
N LYS A 573 3.44 8.29 33.84
CA LYS A 573 3.30 7.27 34.90
C LYS A 573 2.35 6.16 34.44
N VAL A 574 1.20 6.52 33.87
CA VAL A 574 0.23 5.59 33.29
C VAL A 574 0.88 4.80 32.17
N THR A 575 1.58 5.48 31.26
CA THR A 575 2.23 4.83 30.10
C THR A 575 3.30 3.84 30.56
N ARG A 576 4.13 4.20 31.56
CA ARG A 576 5.15 3.32 32.11
C ARG A 576 4.54 2.06 32.74
N THR A 577 3.42 2.20 33.44
CA THR A 577 2.72 1.08 34.09
C THR A 577 2.15 0.12 33.04
N ILE A 578 1.49 0.62 32.01
CA ILE A 578 0.96 -0.19 30.90
C ILE A 578 2.12 -0.90 30.15
N CYS A 579 3.19 -0.18 29.80
CA CYS A 579 4.37 -0.77 29.15
C CYS A 579 4.94 -1.95 29.97
N LYS A 580 5.00 -1.80 31.30
CA LYS A 580 5.45 -2.88 32.19
C LYS A 580 4.51 -4.08 32.16
N GLN A 581 3.20 -3.86 32.15
CA GLN A 581 2.19 -4.92 32.11
C GLN A 581 2.26 -5.73 30.80
N VAL A 582 2.50 -5.05 29.66
CA VAL A 582 2.65 -5.71 28.35
C VAL A 582 4.07 -6.22 28.07
N GLY A 583 4.97 -6.22 29.07
CA GLY A 583 6.32 -6.78 28.95
C GLY A 583 7.32 -5.90 28.16
N LEU A 584 6.96 -4.66 27.82
CA LEU A 584 7.86 -3.72 27.14
C LEU A 584 8.83 -3.12 28.17
N LYS A 585 10.14 -3.40 27.99
CA LYS A 585 11.19 -2.81 28.84
C LYS A 585 11.46 -1.37 28.41
N VAL A 586 10.99 -0.42 29.21
CA VAL A 586 11.25 1.01 29.00
C VAL A 586 12.64 1.36 29.54
N ARG A 587 13.60 1.57 28.64
CA ARG A 587 14.96 2.02 28.99
C ARG A 587 14.98 3.54 29.16
N ASN A 588 14.49 4.24 28.15
CA ASN A 588 14.41 5.70 28.14
C ASN A 588 12.98 6.16 27.80
N MET A 589 12.57 7.26 28.43
CA MET A 589 11.30 7.94 28.18
C MET A 589 11.55 9.43 28.06
N LEU A 590 10.91 10.07 27.07
CA LEU A 590 10.94 11.53 26.86
C LEU A 590 9.52 12.10 26.92
N LEU A 591 9.43 13.33 27.40
CA LEU A 591 8.17 14.08 27.45
C LEU A 591 8.08 15.07 26.27
N GLY A 592 6.86 15.43 25.89
CA GLY A 592 6.61 16.46 24.88
C GLY A 592 7.31 17.79 25.18
N SER A 593 7.38 18.18 26.45
CA SER A 593 8.11 19.37 26.91
C SER A 593 9.62 19.33 26.63
N ASP A 594 10.23 18.14 26.71
CA ASP A 594 11.66 17.97 26.42
C ASP A 594 11.95 18.19 24.94
N LEU A 595 11.00 17.84 24.06
CA LEU A 595 11.13 17.95 22.61
C LEU A 595 11.05 19.40 22.10
N GLU A 596 10.39 20.30 22.83
CA GLU A 596 10.25 21.71 22.44
C GLU A 596 11.59 22.43 22.36
N HIS A 597 12.56 21.99 23.16
CA HIS A 597 13.89 22.61 23.26
C HIS A 597 14.98 21.88 22.48
N MET A 598 14.66 20.70 21.87
CA MET A 598 15.62 19.89 21.12
C MET A 598 15.64 20.27 19.64
N SER A 599 16.83 20.37 19.05
CA SER A 599 17.00 20.41 17.60
C SER A 599 16.73 19.04 16.96
N ASP A 600 16.45 18.99 15.66
CA ASP A 600 16.21 17.71 14.94
C ASP A 600 17.44 16.79 14.97
N ALA A 601 18.64 17.34 14.89
CA ALA A 601 19.89 16.57 15.00
C ALA A 601 20.11 15.94 16.40
N GLU A 602 19.63 16.61 17.44
CA GLU A 602 19.68 16.11 18.81
C GLU A 602 18.60 15.06 19.05
N LEU A 603 17.38 15.35 18.60
CA LEU A 603 16.26 14.41 18.62
C LEU A 603 16.61 13.12 17.84
N ALA A 604 17.28 13.21 16.70
CA ALA A 604 17.73 12.07 15.89
C ALA A 604 18.56 11.07 16.70
N ARG A 605 19.51 11.60 17.50
CA ARG A 605 20.37 10.74 18.35
C ARG A 605 19.63 10.13 19.53
N VAL A 606 18.75 10.91 20.17
CA VAL A 606 18.05 10.46 21.36
C VAL A 606 16.89 9.52 21.01
N ALA A 607 16.21 9.75 19.90
CA ALA A 607 15.09 8.92 19.43
C ALA A 607 15.50 7.46 19.16
N GLU A 608 16.75 7.19 18.79
CA GLU A 608 17.27 5.82 18.60
C GLU A 608 17.15 4.98 19.88
N THR A 609 17.51 5.57 21.02
CA THR A 609 17.58 4.87 22.30
C THR A 609 16.33 5.02 23.15
N THR A 610 15.38 5.84 22.75
CA THR A 610 14.12 6.10 23.46
C THR A 610 13.05 5.11 23.03
N ASP A 611 12.45 4.41 23.99
CA ASP A 611 11.39 3.44 23.75
C ASP A 611 10.00 4.05 23.85
N VAL A 612 9.83 5.11 24.67
CA VAL A 612 8.53 5.72 24.97
C VAL A 612 8.61 7.25 24.93
N PHE A 613 7.64 7.85 24.27
CA PHE A 613 7.42 9.30 24.24
C PHE A 613 6.01 9.60 24.78
N ALA A 614 5.90 10.41 25.82
CA ALA A 614 4.66 10.67 26.54
C ALA A 614 4.28 12.17 26.51
N LYS A 615 3.01 12.49 26.78
CA LYS A 615 2.46 13.86 26.71
C LYS A 615 2.73 14.57 25.37
N LEU A 616 2.66 13.84 24.26
CA LEU A 616 2.94 14.38 22.93
C LEU A 616 1.74 15.11 22.32
N THR A 617 2.02 16.16 21.55
CA THR A 617 1.08 16.73 20.57
C THR A 617 1.11 15.94 19.26
N PRO A 618 0.09 16.08 18.39
CA PRO A 618 0.10 15.44 17.06
C PRO A 618 1.30 15.82 16.21
N GLU A 619 1.74 17.08 16.24
CA GLU A 619 2.89 17.59 15.50
C GLU A 619 4.19 16.96 16.02
N GLN A 620 4.31 16.78 17.33
CA GLN A 620 5.49 16.14 17.94
C GLN A 620 5.56 14.67 17.57
N LYS A 621 4.41 13.94 17.48
CA LYS A 621 4.37 12.57 16.97
C LYS A 621 4.91 12.50 15.54
N ALA A 622 4.42 13.36 14.65
CA ALA A 622 4.87 13.43 13.26
C ALA A 622 6.37 13.76 13.13
N ARG A 623 6.87 14.68 13.96
CA ARG A 623 8.29 15.06 14.02
C ARG A 623 9.19 13.90 14.42
N ILE A 624 8.84 13.12 15.43
CA ILE A 624 9.60 11.92 15.86
C ILE A 624 9.66 10.91 14.72
N VAL A 625 8.54 10.64 14.08
CA VAL A 625 8.44 9.70 12.96
C VAL A 625 9.34 10.14 11.80
N SER A 626 9.30 11.42 11.42
CA SER A 626 10.14 11.98 10.34
C SER A 626 11.63 11.84 10.64
N VAL A 627 12.03 12.15 11.86
CA VAL A 627 13.44 12.05 12.30
C VAL A 627 13.94 10.60 12.28
N LEU A 628 13.12 9.63 12.72
CA LEU A 628 13.49 8.21 12.65
C LEU A 628 13.65 7.73 11.19
N ARG A 629 12.82 8.23 10.26
CA ARG A 629 12.98 7.94 8.83
C ARG A 629 14.26 8.54 8.26
N GLU A 630 14.58 9.77 8.63
CA GLU A 630 15.83 10.44 8.22
C GLU A 630 17.08 9.72 8.73
N ASN A 631 17.00 9.06 9.88
CA ASN A 631 18.04 8.17 10.39
C ASN A 631 18.20 6.89 9.56
N GLY A 632 17.35 6.68 8.56
CA GLY A 632 17.43 5.55 7.64
C GLY A 632 16.59 4.34 8.06
N HIS A 633 15.69 4.46 9.05
CA HIS A 633 14.73 3.42 9.40
C HIS A 633 13.56 3.36 8.42
N THR A 634 12.90 2.22 8.36
CA THR A 634 11.59 2.07 7.71
C THR A 634 10.53 2.07 8.80
N VAL A 635 9.87 3.21 8.97
CA VAL A 635 8.98 3.45 10.10
C VAL A 635 7.52 3.20 9.71
N GLY A 636 6.86 2.30 10.44
CA GLY A 636 5.41 2.19 10.44
C GLY A 636 4.82 2.99 11.61
N PHE A 637 3.68 3.66 11.38
CA PHE A 637 2.92 4.29 12.44
C PHE A 637 1.51 3.72 12.49
N MET A 638 1.12 3.17 13.65
CA MET A 638 -0.21 2.63 13.89
C MET A 638 -1.00 3.54 14.82
N GLY A 639 -2.17 3.99 14.36
CA GLY A 639 -3.09 4.82 15.14
C GLY A 639 -4.53 4.73 14.64
N ASP A 640 -5.47 5.20 15.48
CA ASP A 640 -6.91 5.13 15.20
C ASP A 640 -7.63 6.48 15.41
N GLY A 641 -6.93 7.46 15.95
CA GLY A 641 -7.46 8.78 16.28
C GLY A 641 -7.08 9.87 15.28
N ILE A 642 -7.74 11.02 15.39
CA ILE A 642 -7.41 12.25 14.63
C ILE A 642 -5.96 12.68 14.89
N ASN A 643 -5.50 12.53 16.14
CA ASN A 643 -4.15 12.93 16.57
C ASN A 643 -3.03 12.17 15.87
N ASP A 644 -3.35 11.04 15.25
CA ASP A 644 -2.40 10.13 14.64
C ASP A 644 -2.23 10.34 13.14
N ALA A 645 -3.20 11.01 12.51
CA ALA A 645 -3.25 11.18 11.05
C ALA A 645 -1.98 11.85 10.48
N ALA A 646 -1.46 12.88 11.17
CA ALA A 646 -0.23 13.58 10.76
C ALA A 646 1.00 12.64 10.85
N ALA A 647 1.11 11.87 11.92
CA ALA A 647 2.20 10.92 12.12
C ALA A 647 2.13 9.75 11.12
N MET A 648 0.92 9.24 10.82
CA MET A 648 0.73 8.23 9.77
C MET A 648 1.18 8.70 8.40
N LYS A 649 0.84 9.93 8.01
CA LYS A 649 1.30 10.53 6.73
C LYS A 649 2.81 10.77 6.69
N SER A 650 3.43 11.01 7.83
CA SER A 650 4.88 11.20 7.96
C SER A 650 5.65 9.87 7.96
N ALA A 651 5.00 8.75 8.22
CA ALA A 651 5.60 7.41 8.22
C ALA A 651 5.85 6.88 6.80
N ASP A 652 6.67 5.84 6.68
CA ASP A 652 6.79 5.07 5.43
C ASP A 652 5.56 4.19 5.20
N ILE A 653 4.87 3.82 6.28
CA ILE A 653 3.61 3.06 6.26
C ILE A 653 2.68 3.60 7.34
N GLY A 654 1.57 4.20 6.93
CA GLY A 654 0.45 4.47 7.80
C GLY A 654 -0.40 3.22 8.01
N ILE A 655 -0.68 2.87 9.26
CA ILE A 655 -1.46 1.69 9.64
C ILE A 655 -2.63 2.13 10.50
N SER A 656 -3.84 1.70 10.15
CA SER A 656 -5.03 1.97 10.95
C SER A 656 -5.88 0.72 11.12
N VAL A 657 -7.00 0.84 11.80
CA VAL A 657 -7.94 -0.25 12.04
C VAL A 657 -9.31 0.09 11.47
N ASP A 658 -10.14 -0.91 11.21
CA ASP A 658 -11.47 -0.72 10.62
C ASP A 658 -12.40 0.11 11.52
N THR A 659 -12.23 0.03 12.82
CA THR A 659 -13.00 0.80 13.82
C THR A 659 -12.46 2.23 14.06
N ALA A 660 -11.39 2.64 13.38
CA ALA A 660 -10.79 3.97 13.52
C ALA A 660 -11.69 5.07 12.92
N VAL A 661 -11.42 6.32 13.35
CA VAL A 661 -12.07 7.51 12.75
C VAL A 661 -11.66 7.63 11.28
N ASP A 662 -12.53 8.22 10.46
CA ASP A 662 -12.36 8.30 9.01
C ASP A 662 -11.05 8.95 8.57
N VAL A 663 -10.64 10.01 9.28
CA VAL A 663 -9.36 10.71 9.04
C VAL A 663 -8.16 9.78 9.19
N ALA A 664 -8.19 8.90 10.20
CA ALA A 664 -7.15 7.91 10.41
C ALA A 664 -7.15 6.83 9.32
N LYS A 665 -8.34 6.29 8.97
CA LYS A 665 -8.49 5.33 7.86
C LYS A 665 -8.02 5.92 6.53
N GLU A 666 -8.33 7.19 6.25
CA GLU A 666 -7.92 7.85 5.01
C GLU A 666 -6.40 8.07 4.96
N SER A 667 -5.78 8.40 6.09
CA SER A 667 -4.33 8.62 6.21
C SER A 667 -3.50 7.32 6.15
N ALA A 668 -4.14 6.16 6.31
CA ALA A 668 -3.47 4.87 6.36
C ALA A 668 -3.28 4.24 4.98
N ASP A 669 -2.15 3.55 4.78
CA ASP A 669 -1.86 2.67 3.63
C ASP A 669 -2.43 1.26 3.84
N ILE A 670 -2.52 0.84 5.11
CA ILE A 670 -2.93 -0.50 5.53
C ILE A 670 -3.99 -0.38 6.61
N ILE A 671 -5.05 -1.18 6.50
CA ILE A 671 -6.13 -1.27 7.49
C ILE A 671 -6.19 -2.70 8.02
N LEU A 672 -6.11 -2.83 9.35
CA LEU A 672 -6.34 -4.08 10.04
C LEU A 672 -7.84 -4.22 10.33
N LEU A 673 -8.44 -5.34 9.94
CA LEU A 673 -9.85 -5.65 10.20
C LEU A 673 -10.09 -6.04 11.67
N GLU A 674 -9.04 -6.48 12.36
CA GLU A 674 -9.03 -6.70 13.78
C GLU A 674 -7.94 -5.84 14.41
N LYS A 675 -8.30 -5.15 15.49
CA LYS A 675 -7.38 -4.26 16.21
C LYS A 675 -6.46 -5.08 17.12
N ASP A 676 -5.57 -5.87 16.50
CA ASP A 676 -4.61 -6.75 17.17
C ASP A 676 -3.21 -6.67 16.52
N LEU A 677 -2.17 -6.53 17.35
CA LEU A 677 -0.79 -6.50 16.91
C LEU A 677 -0.29 -7.85 16.35
N MET A 678 -0.94 -8.98 16.69
CA MET A 678 -0.66 -10.27 16.06
C MET A 678 -1.09 -10.29 14.59
N VAL A 679 -2.21 -9.63 14.26
CA VAL A 679 -2.65 -9.46 12.87
C VAL A 679 -1.65 -8.61 12.09
N LEU A 680 -1.12 -7.56 12.71
CA LEU A 680 -0.06 -6.73 12.14
C LEU A 680 1.20 -7.57 11.85
N GLU A 681 1.65 -8.37 12.80
CA GLU A 681 2.84 -9.23 12.65
C GLU A 681 2.66 -10.23 11.49
N GLN A 682 1.51 -10.89 11.39
CA GLN A 682 1.20 -11.79 10.29
C GLN A 682 1.17 -11.06 8.93
N GLY A 683 0.65 -9.83 8.91
CA GLY A 683 0.68 -8.98 7.73
C GLY A 683 2.12 -8.65 7.30
N ILE A 684 3.01 -8.32 8.22
CA ILE A 684 4.44 -8.07 7.94
C ILE A 684 5.11 -9.31 7.34
N ILE A 685 4.85 -10.49 7.89
CA ILE A 685 5.37 -11.76 7.36
C ILE A 685 4.92 -11.97 5.91
N GLU A 686 3.65 -11.77 5.60
CA GLU A 686 3.13 -11.90 4.22
C GLU A 686 3.73 -10.82 3.28
N GLY A 687 3.96 -9.61 3.78
CA GLY A 687 4.70 -8.56 3.07
C GLY A 687 6.12 -8.99 2.71
N ARG A 688 6.85 -9.60 3.67
CA ARG A 688 8.22 -10.14 3.46
C ARG A 688 8.23 -11.29 2.46
N LYS A 689 7.25 -12.20 2.51
CA LYS A 689 7.12 -13.28 1.51
C LYS A 689 6.87 -12.71 0.12
N THR A 690 6.05 -11.66 0.02
CA THR A 690 5.78 -10.99 -1.25
C THR A 690 7.04 -10.36 -1.81
N TYR A 691 7.79 -9.63 -0.99
CA TYR A 691 9.07 -9.04 -1.37
C TYR A 691 10.11 -10.10 -1.78
N ALA A 692 10.21 -11.21 -1.02
CA ALA A 692 11.10 -12.31 -1.35
C ALA A 692 10.85 -12.86 -2.76
N ASN A 693 9.59 -13.08 -3.12
CA ASN A 693 9.24 -13.63 -4.42
C ASN A 693 9.48 -12.63 -5.56
N MET A 694 9.33 -11.33 -5.32
CA MET A 694 9.72 -10.30 -6.28
C MET A 694 11.24 -10.31 -6.53
N ILE A 695 12.05 -10.28 -5.47
CA ILE A 695 13.51 -10.21 -5.60
C ILE A 695 14.09 -11.50 -6.18
N LYS A 696 13.50 -12.67 -5.88
CA LYS A 696 13.85 -13.94 -6.55
C LYS A 696 13.73 -13.79 -8.06
N TYR A 697 12.57 -13.37 -8.55
CA TYR A 697 12.35 -13.21 -9.99
C TYR A 697 13.33 -12.24 -10.63
N ILE A 698 13.52 -11.06 -10.00
CA ILE A 698 14.43 -10.02 -10.52
C ILE A 698 15.85 -10.55 -10.63
N LYS A 699 16.39 -11.16 -9.58
CA LYS A 699 17.76 -11.72 -9.57
C LYS A 699 17.91 -12.89 -10.53
N MET A 700 16.89 -13.77 -10.63
CA MET A 700 16.88 -14.89 -11.56
C MET A 700 16.94 -14.42 -13.01
N THR A 701 16.04 -13.53 -13.40
CA THR A 701 15.96 -13.05 -14.79
C THR A 701 17.22 -12.28 -15.17
N ALA A 702 17.72 -11.41 -14.27
CA ALA A 702 18.94 -10.66 -14.54
C ALA A 702 20.16 -11.59 -14.74
N SER A 703 20.33 -12.59 -13.86
CA SER A 703 21.47 -13.52 -13.98
C SER A 703 21.36 -14.47 -15.17
N SER A 704 20.16 -14.98 -15.47
CA SER A 704 19.91 -15.86 -16.62
C SER A 704 20.19 -15.13 -17.94
N ASN A 705 19.65 -13.92 -18.10
CA ASN A 705 19.86 -13.12 -19.30
C ASN A 705 21.36 -12.78 -19.49
N PHE A 706 22.07 -12.46 -18.40
CA PHE A 706 23.50 -12.20 -18.47
C PHE A 706 24.28 -13.43 -18.92
N GLY A 707 24.02 -14.62 -18.35
CA GLY A 707 24.66 -15.87 -18.71
C GLY A 707 24.43 -16.24 -20.18
N ASN A 708 23.17 -16.20 -20.63
CA ASN A 708 22.81 -16.50 -22.01
C ASN A 708 23.54 -15.63 -23.02
N MET A 709 23.62 -14.32 -22.74
CA MET A 709 24.33 -13.38 -23.62
C MET A 709 25.81 -13.69 -23.73
N PHE A 710 26.43 -14.01 -22.60
CA PHE A 710 27.85 -14.35 -22.59
C PHE A 710 28.11 -15.62 -23.40
N SER A 711 27.23 -16.63 -23.29
CA SER A 711 27.30 -17.88 -24.07
C SER A 711 27.10 -17.65 -25.55
N VAL A 712 26.09 -16.85 -25.92
CA VAL A 712 25.79 -16.52 -27.34
C VAL A 712 26.93 -15.73 -27.97
N LEU A 713 27.49 -14.74 -27.26
CA LEU A 713 28.64 -13.99 -27.80
C LEU A 713 29.84 -14.87 -28.07
N ALA A 714 30.19 -15.74 -27.11
CA ALA A 714 31.32 -16.63 -27.27
C ALA A 714 31.09 -17.64 -28.41
N ALA A 715 29.89 -18.23 -28.51
CA ALA A 715 29.53 -19.12 -29.61
C ALA A 715 29.58 -18.41 -30.97
N SER A 716 29.08 -17.18 -31.03
CA SER A 716 29.09 -16.37 -32.27
C SER A 716 30.53 -16.09 -32.77
N ALA A 717 31.47 -15.91 -31.83
CA ALA A 717 32.87 -15.65 -32.16
C ALA A 717 33.63 -16.92 -32.58
N LEU A 718 33.27 -18.09 -32.02
CA LEU A 718 34.05 -19.30 -32.16
C LEU A 718 33.52 -20.28 -33.22
N LEU A 719 32.20 -20.29 -33.44
CA LEU A 719 31.55 -21.23 -34.36
C LEU A 719 31.46 -20.67 -35.78
N PRO A 720 31.64 -21.51 -36.81
CA PRO A 720 31.57 -21.11 -38.22
C PRO A 720 30.11 -20.94 -38.74
N PHE A 721 29.09 -21.22 -37.90
CA PHE A 721 27.68 -21.10 -38.20
C PHE A 721 26.97 -20.43 -37.02
N LEU A 722 25.68 -20.04 -37.18
CA LEU A 722 24.91 -19.49 -36.08
C LEU A 722 24.64 -20.56 -35.01
N PRO A 723 24.91 -20.23 -33.72
CA PRO A 723 24.74 -21.20 -32.64
C PRO A 723 23.29 -21.60 -32.40
N MET A 724 22.33 -20.72 -32.69
CA MET A 724 20.88 -20.95 -32.71
C MET A 724 20.22 -20.01 -33.71
N GLU A 725 19.09 -20.45 -34.27
CA GLU A 725 18.22 -19.58 -35.05
C GLU A 725 17.47 -18.61 -34.15
N SER A 726 17.06 -17.47 -34.72
CA SER A 726 16.29 -16.44 -34.04
C SER A 726 15.02 -16.99 -33.33
N VAL A 727 14.33 -17.90 -34.00
CA VAL A 727 13.11 -18.55 -33.49
C VAL A 727 13.40 -19.42 -32.27
N HIS A 728 14.52 -20.11 -32.23
CA HIS A 728 14.90 -20.95 -31.08
C HIS A 728 15.09 -20.13 -29.81
N LEU A 729 15.79 -18.99 -29.92
CA LEU A 729 16.03 -18.07 -28.78
C LEU A 729 14.73 -17.50 -28.24
N ILE A 730 13.83 -17.07 -29.12
CA ILE A 730 12.52 -16.52 -28.73
C ILE A 730 11.70 -17.59 -28.01
N PHE A 731 11.73 -18.84 -28.51
CA PHE A 731 10.99 -19.97 -27.93
C PHE A 731 11.51 -20.34 -26.54
N LEU A 732 12.82 -20.37 -26.36
CA LEU A 732 13.47 -20.58 -25.06
C LEU A 732 13.02 -19.52 -24.03
N ASN A 733 13.09 -18.26 -24.42
CA ASN A 733 12.71 -17.16 -23.51
C ASN A 733 11.23 -17.21 -23.15
N LEU A 734 10.32 -17.50 -24.10
CA LEU A 734 8.90 -17.62 -23.83
C LEU A 734 8.60 -18.71 -22.80
N ILE A 735 9.19 -19.90 -22.94
CA ILE A 735 8.95 -21.01 -21.99
C ILE A 735 9.59 -20.72 -20.62
N TYR A 736 10.76 -20.09 -20.60
CA TYR A 736 11.37 -19.64 -19.36
C TYR A 736 10.48 -18.63 -18.62
N ASP A 737 10.01 -17.61 -19.32
CA ASP A 737 9.11 -16.60 -18.77
C ASP A 737 7.80 -17.20 -18.27
N LEU A 738 7.22 -18.14 -19.04
CA LEU A 738 6.03 -18.88 -18.62
C LEU A 738 6.28 -19.67 -17.32
N SER A 739 7.44 -20.29 -17.19
CA SER A 739 7.86 -21.01 -15.99
C SER A 739 7.98 -20.06 -14.78
N CYS A 740 8.46 -18.84 -15.00
CA CYS A 740 8.60 -17.82 -13.97
C CYS A 740 7.25 -17.23 -13.49
N THR A 741 6.16 -17.38 -14.26
CA THR A 741 4.83 -16.85 -13.85
C THR A 741 4.30 -17.45 -12.56
N ALA A 742 4.81 -18.60 -12.11
CA ALA A 742 4.45 -19.23 -10.84
C ALA A 742 5.22 -18.71 -9.63
N ILE A 743 6.28 -17.92 -9.81
CA ILE A 743 7.11 -17.42 -8.71
C ILE A 743 6.33 -16.65 -7.63
N PRO A 744 5.27 -15.87 -7.94
CA PRO A 744 4.44 -15.24 -6.91
C PRO A 744 3.88 -16.20 -5.86
N TRP A 745 3.73 -17.48 -6.19
CA TRP A 745 3.24 -18.54 -5.28
C TRP A 745 4.36 -19.38 -4.68
N ASP A 746 5.63 -19.04 -4.91
CA ASP A 746 6.74 -19.82 -4.37
C ASP A 746 6.87 -19.73 -2.85
N ASN A 747 7.41 -20.79 -2.24
CA ASN A 747 7.71 -20.85 -0.82
C ASN A 747 8.90 -19.95 -0.47
N VAL A 748 8.87 -19.35 0.71
CA VAL A 748 9.94 -18.49 1.22
C VAL A 748 10.53 -19.13 2.48
N ASP A 749 11.84 -19.12 2.57
CA ASP A 749 12.58 -19.66 3.73
C ASP A 749 12.39 -18.78 4.98
N GLU A 750 12.32 -19.40 6.16
CA GLU A 750 12.07 -18.70 7.43
C GLU A 750 13.16 -17.67 7.75
N GLU A 751 14.42 -17.95 7.41
CA GLU A 751 15.53 -17.01 7.64
C GLU A 751 15.39 -15.71 6.85
N PHE A 752 14.70 -15.75 5.71
CA PHE A 752 14.44 -14.54 4.94
C PHE A 752 13.39 -13.66 5.61
N ILE A 753 12.33 -14.27 6.16
CA ILE A 753 11.24 -13.54 6.81
C ILE A 753 11.58 -13.11 8.24
N ALA A 754 12.62 -13.66 8.86
CA ALA A 754 13.02 -13.34 10.23
C ALA A 754 13.53 -11.90 10.42
N LYS A 755 13.99 -11.22 9.36
CA LYS A 755 14.56 -9.87 9.44
C LYS A 755 13.95 -8.93 8.39
N PRO A 756 13.82 -7.63 8.71
CA PRO A 756 13.43 -6.62 7.72
C PRO A 756 14.51 -6.51 6.64
N ARG A 757 14.06 -6.29 5.38
CA ARG A 757 14.95 -6.13 4.24
C ARG A 757 14.52 -4.94 3.40
N LYS A 758 15.47 -4.05 3.12
CA LYS A 758 15.25 -2.88 2.27
C LYS A 758 15.56 -3.20 0.82
N TRP A 759 14.94 -2.45 -0.08
CA TRP A 759 15.25 -2.55 -1.50
C TRP A 759 16.68 -2.08 -1.78
N ASP A 760 17.48 -2.95 -2.40
CA ASP A 760 18.81 -2.63 -2.88
C ASP A 760 18.99 -3.05 -4.34
N ALA A 761 18.93 -2.07 -5.25
CA ALA A 761 19.14 -2.28 -6.67
C ALA A 761 20.60 -2.67 -7.01
N SER A 762 21.57 -2.30 -6.18
CA SER A 762 23.00 -2.58 -6.42
C SER A 762 23.31 -4.07 -6.27
N SER A 763 22.59 -4.76 -5.38
CA SER A 763 22.73 -6.20 -5.16
C SER A 763 22.38 -7.04 -6.40
N VAL A 764 21.52 -6.53 -7.28
CA VAL A 764 21.15 -7.21 -8.53
C VAL A 764 22.33 -7.27 -9.50
N GLY A 765 23.08 -6.17 -9.63
CA GLY A 765 24.28 -6.13 -10.48
C GLY A 765 25.37 -7.08 -10.02
N SER A 766 25.67 -7.09 -8.72
CA SER A 766 26.64 -8.02 -8.13
C SER A 766 26.22 -9.48 -8.33
N PHE A 767 24.93 -9.77 -8.11
CA PHE A 767 24.36 -11.10 -8.30
C PHE A 767 24.46 -11.57 -9.76
N MET A 768 24.14 -10.71 -10.71
CA MET A 768 24.22 -10.96 -12.14
C MET A 768 25.64 -11.37 -12.57
N ILE A 769 26.66 -10.63 -12.13
CA ILE A 769 28.06 -10.89 -12.48
C ILE A 769 28.59 -12.18 -11.85
N TRP A 770 28.20 -12.49 -10.59
CA TRP A 770 28.71 -13.68 -9.90
C TRP A 770 28.01 -14.97 -10.31
N ILE A 771 26.70 -14.93 -10.49
CA ILE A 771 25.89 -16.13 -10.73
C ILE A 771 25.63 -16.37 -12.22
N GLY A 772 25.51 -15.29 -13.02
CA GLY A 772 25.20 -15.39 -14.44
C GLY A 772 26.12 -16.31 -15.25
N PRO A 773 27.46 -16.17 -15.16
CA PRO A 773 28.39 -16.99 -15.91
C PRO A 773 28.36 -18.48 -15.54
N THR A 774 27.63 -18.89 -14.50
CA THR A 774 27.56 -20.29 -14.06
C THR A 774 27.00 -21.22 -15.15
N SER A 775 25.93 -20.80 -15.84
CA SER A 775 25.35 -21.56 -16.94
C SER A 775 26.29 -21.58 -18.15
N SER A 776 26.94 -20.47 -18.46
CA SER A 776 27.83 -20.33 -19.62
C SER A 776 28.97 -21.34 -19.64
N ILE A 777 29.46 -21.76 -18.46
CA ILE A 777 30.51 -22.82 -18.39
C ILE A 777 29.99 -24.11 -19.01
N PHE A 778 28.74 -24.48 -18.82
CA PHE A 778 28.13 -25.69 -19.31
C PHE A 778 27.68 -25.54 -20.77
N ASP A 779 27.24 -24.34 -21.15
CA ASP A 779 27.05 -24.01 -22.57
C ASP A 779 28.35 -24.25 -23.37
N PHE A 780 29.49 -23.75 -22.85
CA PHE A 780 30.80 -23.95 -23.52
C PHE A 780 31.21 -25.41 -23.57
N THR A 781 30.97 -26.18 -22.49
CA THR A 781 31.23 -27.62 -22.52
C THR A 781 30.34 -28.33 -23.55
N THR A 782 29.10 -27.89 -23.69
CA THR A 782 28.18 -28.42 -24.71
C THR A 782 28.62 -28.05 -26.12
N TYR A 783 29.10 -26.81 -26.36
CA TYR A 783 29.66 -26.43 -27.67
C TYR A 783 30.83 -27.30 -28.07
N ILE A 784 31.79 -27.49 -27.18
CA ILE A 784 32.98 -28.32 -27.42
C ILE A 784 32.54 -29.75 -27.66
N PHE A 785 31.66 -30.31 -26.83
CA PHE A 785 31.19 -31.68 -26.98
C PHE A 785 30.41 -31.90 -28.29
N MET A 786 29.48 -31.02 -28.60
CA MET A 786 28.66 -31.12 -29.82
C MET A 786 29.52 -30.95 -31.07
N TYR A 787 30.37 -29.92 -31.10
CA TYR A 787 31.18 -29.59 -32.28
C TYR A 787 32.31 -30.61 -32.59
N PHE A 788 33.04 -31.06 -31.57
CA PHE A 788 34.22 -31.89 -31.80
C PHE A 788 33.95 -33.37 -31.62
N VAL A 789 32.90 -33.79 -30.93
CA VAL A 789 32.69 -35.21 -30.63
C VAL A 789 31.36 -35.69 -31.20
N PHE A 790 30.25 -35.05 -30.84
CA PHE A 790 28.93 -35.64 -31.07
C PHE A 790 28.46 -35.52 -32.52
N CYS A 791 28.48 -34.32 -33.09
CA CYS A 791 28.08 -34.12 -34.49
C CYS A 791 29.02 -34.84 -35.47
N PRO A 792 30.36 -34.83 -35.33
CA PRO A 792 31.24 -35.64 -36.16
C PRO A 792 30.91 -37.13 -36.11
N PHE A 793 30.69 -37.69 -34.91
CA PHE A 793 30.46 -39.13 -34.75
C PHE A 793 29.12 -39.58 -35.34
N PHE A 794 28.02 -38.82 -35.12
CA PHE A 794 26.68 -39.25 -35.53
C PHE A 794 26.26 -38.74 -36.90
N VAL A 795 26.84 -37.65 -37.43
CA VAL A 795 26.42 -37.03 -38.69
C VAL A 795 27.47 -37.23 -39.77
N SER A 796 28.73 -36.78 -39.56
CA SER A 796 29.70 -36.58 -40.60
C SER A 796 30.83 -37.62 -40.61
N LYS A 797 30.59 -38.82 -40.04
CA LYS A 797 31.53 -39.94 -40.05
C LYS A 797 32.96 -39.61 -39.55
N GLY A 798 33.02 -38.74 -38.52
CA GLY A 798 34.25 -38.30 -37.86
C GLY A 798 34.91 -37.05 -38.47
N ILE A 799 34.28 -36.39 -39.44
CA ILE A 799 34.80 -35.20 -40.12
C ILE A 799 34.23 -33.95 -39.40
N LEU A 800 35.11 -32.96 -39.11
CA LEU A 800 34.69 -31.69 -38.54
C LEU A 800 33.99 -30.81 -39.58
N PHE A 801 33.14 -29.89 -39.09
CA PHE A 801 32.34 -29.01 -39.95
C PHE A 801 33.18 -28.24 -40.95
N ASN A 802 34.32 -27.69 -40.55
CA ASN A 802 35.23 -26.93 -41.42
C ASN A 802 35.91 -27.78 -42.50
N ASP A 803 36.02 -29.08 -42.30
CA ASP A 803 36.66 -30.01 -43.22
C ASP A 803 35.67 -30.68 -44.18
N LEU A 804 34.35 -30.48 -43.95
CA LEU A 804 33.31 -31.05 -44.83
C LEU A 804 33.45 -30.69 -46.29
N PRO A 805 33.78 -29.43 -46.69
CA PRO A 805 33.95 -29.08 -48.10
C PRO A 805 35.12 -29.81 -48.79
N ALA A 806 36.09 -30.34 -48.05
CA ALA A 806 37.17 -31.14 -48.59
C ALA A 806 36.77 -32.57 -48.90
N HIS A 807 35.68 -33.07 -48.28
CA HIS A 807 35.28 -34.49 -48.42
C HIS A 807 33.93 -34.67 -49.15
N PHE A 808 33.08 -33.63 -49.17
CA PHE A 808 31.77 -33.65 -49.81
C PHE A 808 31.57 -32.47 -50.74
N SER A 809 30.73 -32.63 -51.79
CA SER A 809 30.43 -31.54 -52.74
C SER A 809 28.95 -31.50 -53.16
N GLY A 810 28.52 -30.34 -53.63
CA GLY A 810 27.17 -30.14 -54.13
C GLY A 810 26.08 -30.40 -53.10
N ALA A 811 24.98 -31.04 -53.45
CA ALA A 811 23.84 -31.30 -52.59
C ALA A 811 24.16 -32.16 -51.38
N GLU A 812 25.15 -33.06 -51.47
CA GLU A 812 25.57 -33.89 -50.33
C GLU A 812 26.27 -33.06 -49.25
N LEU A 813 27.10 -32.09 -49.63
CA LEU A 813 27.75 -31.16 -48.70
C LEU A 813 26.71 -30.34 -47.98
N THR A 814 25.75 -29.74 -48.69
CA THR A 814 24.69 -28.93 -48.10
C THR A 814 23.83 -29.74 -47.14
N ALA A 815 23.44 -30.95 -47.51
CA ALA A 815 22.67 -31.83 -46.62
C ALA A 815 23.45 -32.21 -45.36
N MET A 816 24.75 -32.46 -45.46
CA MET A 816 25.59 -32.79 -44.31
C MET A 816 25.78 -31.59 -43.37
N GLN A 817 26.01 -30.41 -43.93
CA GLN A 817 26.11 -29.17 -43.16
C GLN A 817 24.82 -28.85 -42.41
N THR A 818 23.66 -28.95 -43.09
CA THR A 818 22.34 -28.74 -42.48
C THR A 818 22.08 -29.71 -41.36
N GLN A 819 22.39 -31.00 -41.53
CA GLN A 819 22.23 -31.99 -40.46
C GLN A 819 23.19 -31.75 -39.31
N TYR A 820 24.41 -31.29 -39.53
CA TYR A 820 25.40 -30.97 -38.50
C TYR A 820 24.93 -29.80 -37.67
N ILE A 821 24.51 -28.72 -38.32
CA ILE A 821 23.97 -27.51 -37.69
C ILE A 821 22.73 -27.85 -36.90
N GLY A 822 21.74 -28.53 -37.49
CA GLY A 822 20.49 -28.88 -36.86
C GLY A 822 20.66 -29.77 -35.61
N MET A 823 21.63 -30.71 -35.64
CA MET A 823 21.96 -31.52 -34.45
C MET A 823 22.68 -30.71 -33.37
N PHE A 824 23.60 -29.84 -33.76
CA PHE A 824 24.28 -28.93 -32.81
C PHE A 824 23.29 -28.03 -32.10
N GLN A 825 22.42 -27.38 -32.87
CA GLN A 825 21.40 -26.46 -32.35
C GLN A 825 20.39 -27.19 -31.45
N ALA A 826 19.94 -28.39 -31.80
CA ALA A 826 19.08 -29.22 -30.96
C ALA A 826 19.75 -29.60 -29.64
N GLY A 827 21.04 -29.97 -29.67
CA GLY A 827 21.77 -30.28 -28.43
C GLY A 827 21.90 -29.12 -27.51
N TRP A 828 22.34 -27.96 -28.01
CA TRP A 828 22.44 -26.78 -27.14
C TRP A 828 21.06 -26.26 -26.66
N PHE A 829 20.03 -26.31 -27.51
CA PHE A 829 18.68 -25.93 -27.15
C PHE A 829 18.15 -26.73 -25.95
N VAL A 830 18.33 -28.04 -25.93
CA VAL A 830 17.89 -28.89 -24.81
C VAL A 830 18.71 -28.63 -23.57
N GLU A 831 20.05 -28.54 -23.66
CA GLU A 831 20.90 -28.26 -22.50
C GLU A 831 20.61 -26.90 -21.90
N SER A 832 20.56 -25.86 -22.73
CA SER A 832 20.28 -24.49 -22.29
C SER A 832 18.94 -24.38 -21.56
N MET A 833 17.90 -25.09 -22.04
CA MET A 833 16.61 -25.09 -21.34
C MET A 833 16.66 -25.80 -20.01
N TRP A 834 17.39 -26.91 -19.88
CA TRP A 834 17.57 -27.58 -18.60
C TRP A 834 18.30 -26.67 -17.60
N SER A 835 19.41 -26.08 -17.99
CA SER A 835 20.22 -25.21 -17.13
C SER A 835 19.44 -23.96 -16.72
N GLN A 836 18.78 -23.28 -17.67
CA GLN A 836 17.99 -22.07 -17.41
C GLN A 836 16.75 -22.32 -16.53
N THR A 837 16.05 -23.43 -16.75
CA THR A 837 14.85 -23.71 -15.93
C THR A 837 15.22 -24.23 -14.56
N LEU A 838 16.27 -25.03 -14.43
CA LEU A 838 16.75 -25.50 -13.13
C LEU A 838 17.39 -24.40 -12.30
N VAL A 839 17.92 -23.33 -12.90
CA VAL A 839 18.42 -22.18 -12.15
C VAL A 839 17.35 -21.57 -11.25
N ILE A 840 16.07 -21.60 -11.67
CA ILE A 840 14.93 -21.16 -10.85
C ILE A 840 14.94 -21.87 -9.50
N HIS A 841 15.15 -23.19 -9.49
CA HIS A 841 15.22 -23.98 -8.28
C HIS A 841 16.52 -23.75 -7.49
N MET A 842 17.62 -23.49 -8.18
CA MET A 842 18.94 -23.35 -7.56
C MET A 842 19.11 -22.05 -6.81
N ILE A 843 18.64 -20.92 -7.36
CA ILE A 843 18.91 -19.59 -6.81
C ILE A 843 17.75 -19.00 -5.99
N ARG A 844 16.59 -19.67 -5.92
CA ARG A 844 15.45 -19.23 -5.10
C ARG A 844 15.70 -19.31 -3.59
N THR A 845 16.72 -20.04 -3.17
CA THR A 845 17.03 -20.33 -1.76
C THR A 845 18.54 -20.43 -1.53
N PRO A 846 19.07 -19.94 -0.40
CA PRO A 846 20.46 -20.21 0.00
C PRO A 846 20.71 -21.67 0.39
N LYS A 847 19.66 -22.43 0.71
CA LYS A 847 19.70 -23.85 1.11
C LYS A 847 19.91 -24.79 -0.07
N LEU A 848 20.08 -26.08 0.20
CA LEU A 848 20.11 -27.11 -0.84
C LEU A 848 18.70 -27.27 -1.44
N PRO A 849 18.54 -26.98 -2.74
CA PRO A 849 17.23 -27.10 -3.41
C PRO A 849 16.76 -28.55 -3.41
N PHE A 850 15.45 -28.76 -3.52
CA PHE A 850 14.75 -30.04 -3.51
C PHE A 850 14.84 -30.82 -2.17
N ILE A 851 15.91 -30.68 -1.41
CA ILE A 851 16.14 -31.41 -0.15
C ILE A 851 15.77 -30.55 1.06
N GLN A 852 16.44 -29.40 1.26
CA GLN A 852 16.24 -28.53 2.42
C GLN A 852 15.18 -27.44 2.20
N SER A 853 15.01 -26.97 0.96
CA SER A 853 14.00 -25.99 0.60
C SER A 853 13.35 -26.41 -0.71
N ARG A 854 12.07 -26.75 -0.65
CA ARG A 854 11.28 -27.18 -1.80
C ARG A 854 10.55 -25.99 -2.39
N ALA A 855 10.55 -25.89 -3.71
CA ALA A 855 9.69 -24.96 -4.44
C ALA A 855 8.22 -25.33 -4.25
N SER A 856 7.34 -24.36 -4.43
CA SER A 856 5.90 -24.61 -4.40
C SER A 856 5.48 -25.54 -5.54
N ALA A 857 4.35 -26.22 -5.40
CA ALA A 857 3.82 -27.13 -6.42
C ALA A 857 3.60 -26.43 -7.78
N PRO A 858 3.05 -25.21 -7.88
CA PRO A 858 2.94 -24.50 -9.16
C PRO A 858 4.27 -24.23 -9.85
N VAL A 859 5.30 -23.81 -9.10
CA VAL A 859 6.65 -23.58 -9.66
C VAL A 859 7.24 -24.89 -10.17
N THR A 860 7.20 -25.94 -9.37
CA THR A 860 7.71 -27.25 -9.77
C THR A 860 6.98 -27.81 -10.99
N PHE A 861 5.65 -27.70 -11.02
CA PHE A 861 4.84 -28.18 -12.13
C PHE A 861 5.16 -27.45 -13.44
N LEU A 862 5.19 -26.11 -13.44
CA LEU A 862 5.45 -25.33 -14.67
C LEU A 862 6.89 -25.51 -15.14
N THR A 863 7.87 -25.54 -14.24
CA THR A 863 9.27 -25.74 -14.63
C THR A 863 9.50 -27.15 -15.20
N MET A 864 8.99 -28.20 -14.57
CA MET A 864 9.14 -29.58 -15.06
C MET A 864 8.37 -29.82 -16.35
N THR A 865 7.19 -29.20 -16.51
CA THR A 865 6.43 -29.24 -17.77
C THR A 865 7.19 -28.54 -18.89
N GLY A 866 7.77 -27.37 -18.62
CA GLY A 866 8.60 -26.64 -19.59
C GLY A 866 9.80 -27.48 -20.06
N ILE A 867 10.57 -28.03 -19.11
CA ILE A 867 11.70 -28.93 -19.43
C ILE A 867 11.24 -30.11 -20.28
N THR A 868 10.14 -30.77 -19.90
CA THR A 868 9.63 -31.95 -20.65
C THR A 868 9.23 -31.58 -22.06
N ILE A 869 8.45 -30.51 -22.24
CA ILE A 869 8.00 -30.07 -23.57
C ILE A 869 9.20 -29.79 -24.47
N LEU A 870 10.16 -28.98 -24.00
CA LEU A 870 11.29 -28.57 -24.81
C LEU A 870 12.28 -29.72 -25.09
N THR A 871 12.41 -30.66 -24.16
CA THR A 871 13.21 -31.88 -24.40
C THR A 871 12.60 -32.76 -25.48
N VAL A 872 11.28 -32.78 -25.61
CA VAL A 872 10.59 -33.63 -26.61
C VAL A 872 10.51 -32.97 -27.99
N ILE A 873 10.56 -31.63 -28.06
CA ILE A 873 10.43 -30.90 -29.36
C ILE A 873 11.33 -31.41 -30.46
N PRO A 874 12.65 -31.62 -30.28
CA PRO A 874 13.52 -32.10 -31.37
C PRO A 874 13.11 -33.44 -31.97
N PHE A 875 12.31 -34.24 -31.26
CA PHE A 875 11.83 -35.55 -31.69
C PHE A 875 10.47 -35.50 -32.40
N THR A 876 9.87 -34.34 -32.51
CA THR A 876 8.55 -34.15 -33.12
C THR A 876 8.62 -33.58 -34.52
N ILE A 877 7.48 -33.60 -35.22
CA ILE A 877 7.32 -32.92 -36.51
C ILE A 877 7.62 -31.43 -36.37
N PHE A 878 7.22 -30.84 -35.23
CA PHE A 878 7.47 -29.43 -34.91
C PHE A 878 8.97 -29.11 -34.79
N GLY A 879 9.76 -30.02 -34.20
CA GLY A 879 11.23 -29.87 -34.15
C GLY A 879 11.86 -29.87 -35.50
N LYS A 880 11.38 -30.75 -36.44
CA LYS A 880 11.86 -30.75 -37.84
C LYS A 880 11.53 -29.42 -38.54
N LEU A 881 10.36 -28.85 -38.29
CA LEU A 881 9.97 -27.55 -38.84
C LEU A 881 10.85 -26.41 -38.31
N LEU A 882 11.40 -26.57 -37.11
CA LEU A 882 12.35 -25.63 -36.49
C LEU A 882 13.82 -25.90 -36.95
N GLY A 883 14.04 -26.78 -37.90
CA GLY A 883 15.40 -27.13 -38.35
C GLY A 883 16.18 -28.09 -37.45
N PHE A 884 15.56 -28.60 -36.37
CA PHE A 884 16.23 -29.54 -35.46
C PHE A 884 16.35 -30.93 -36.03
N VAL A 885 17.48 -31.56 -35.75
CA VAL A 885 17.72 -32.98 -36.00
C VAL A 885 17.51 -33.74 -34.67
N ALA A 886 16.82 -34.89 -34.76
CA ALA A 886 16.54 -35.70 -33.57
C ALA A 886 17.85 -36.16 -32.91
N LEU A 887 17.99 -35.92 -31.63
CA LEU A 887 19.17 -36.26 -30.85
C LEU A 887 19.23 -37.77 -30.58
N PRO A 888 20.37 -38.43 -30.76
CA PRO A 888 20.55 -39.81 -30.36
C PRO A 888 20.39 -39.99 -28.83
N ALA A 889 19.94 -41.18 -28.40
CA ALA A 889 19.80 -41.49 -26.97
C ALA A 889 21.10 -41.34 -26.19
N ALA A 890 22.27 -41.51 -26.83
CA ALA A 890 23.58 -41.27 -26.23
C ALA A 890 23.79 -39.82 -25.77
N TYR A 891 23.08 -38.84 -26.34
CA TYR A 891 23.13 -37.45 -25.91
C TYR A 891 22.71 -37.28 -24.43
N PHE A 892 21.71 -38.00 -23.98
CA PHE A 892 21.25 -37.96 -22.63
C PHE A 892 22.25 -38.50 -21.59
N ALA A 893 23.16 -39.43 -22.05
CA ALA A 893 24.26 -39.91 -21.25
C ALA A 893 25.29 -38.79 -20.96
N TYR A 894 25.41 -37.80 -21.83
CA TYR A 894 26.17 -36.56 -21.61
C TYR A 894 25.37 -35.54 -20.81
N LEU A 895 24.14 -35.26 -21.19
CA LEU A 895 23.30 -34.22 -20.61
C LEU A 895 23.13 -34.39 -19.09
N LEU A 896 22.81 -35.60 -18.61
CA LEU A 896 22.54 -35.84 -17.18
C LEU A 896 23.74 -35.53 -16.28
N PRO A 897 24.97 -36.00 -16.53
CA PRO A 897 26.16 -35.60 -15.78
C PRO A 897 26.45 -34.09 -15.89
N CYS A 898 26.24 -33.47 -17.06
CA CYS A 898 26.42 -32.03 -17.28
C CYS A 898 25.51 -31.21 -16.33
N ILE A 899 24.22 -31.54 -16.29
CA ILE A 899 23.26 -30.89 -15.42
C ILE A 899 23.55 -31.13 -13.92
N LEU A 900 23.99 -32.33 -13.54
CA LEU A 900 24.38 -32.61 -12.16
C LEU A 900 25.59 -31.76 -11.74
N LEU A 901 26.60 -31.65 -12.59
CA LEU A 901 27.75 -30.79 -12.35
C LEU A 901 27.37 -29.32 -12.29
N TYR A 902 26.44 -28.87 -13.15
CA TYR A 902 25.86 -27.52 -13.08
C TYR A 902 25.22 -27.26 -11.71
N MET A 903 24.40 -28.18 -11.21
CA MET A 903 23.75 -28.03 -9.91
C MET A 903 24.78 -27.95 -8.77
N VAL A 904 25.86 -28.73 -8.82
CA VAL A 904 26.96 -28.70 -7.85
C VAL A 904 27.71 -27.35 -7.91
N LEU A 905 28.07 -26.90 -9.11
CA LEU A 905 28.76 -25.62 -9.30
C LEU A 905 27.89 -24.43 -8.84
N ALA A 906 26.62 -24.37 -9.26
CA ALA A 906 25.67 -23.33 -8.86
C ALA A 906 25.50 -23.30 -7.32
N THR A 907 25.43 -24.47 -6.68
CA THR A 907 25.36 -24.56 -5.21
C THR A 907 26.64 -24.04 -4.55
N SER A 908 27.80 -24.35 -5.12
CA SER A 908 29.10 -23.93 -4.57
C SER A 908 29.31 -22.42 -4.71
N LEU A 909 29.01 -21.86 -5.88
CA LEU A 909 29.08 -20.41 -6.13
C LEU A 909 28.06 -19.63 -5.28
N LYS A 910 26.84 -20.14 -5.13
CA LYS A 910 25.83 -19.58 -4.24
C LYS A 910 26.34 -19.50 -2.79
N LYS A 911 26.95 -20.56 -2.27
CA LYS A 911 27.56 -20.55 -0.93
C LYS A 911 28.70 -19.55 -0.83
N ALA A 912 29.54 -19.43 -1.86
CA ALA A 912 30.62 -18.44 -1.92
C ALA A 912 30.05 -17.01 -1.94
N TYR A 913 29.02 -16.77 -2.73
CA TYR A 913 28.31 -15.49 -2.79
C TYR A 913 27.75 -15.08 -1.41
N VAL A 914 27.03 -15.98 -0.75
CA VAL A 914 26.47 -15.73 0.60
C VAL A 914 27.58 -15.48 1.63
N ARG A 915 28.72 -16.16 1.54
CA ARG A 915 29.86 -15.88 2.43
C ARG A 915 30.47 -14.51 2.21
N HIS A 916 30.45 -14.00 0.97
CA HIS A 916 31.07 -12.71 0.63
C HIS A 916 30.10 -11.54 0.90
N PHE A 917 28.83 -11.66 0.52
CA PHE A 917 27.83 -10.59 0.60
C PHE A 917 26.89 -10.71 1.80
N GLY A 918 26.96 -11.79 2.58
CA GLY A 918 26.14 -12.04 3.76
C GLY A 918 24.78 -12.67 3.47
N GLU A 919 24.20 -12.45 2.28
CA GLU A 919 22.87 -12.94 1.89
C GLU A 919 22.81 -13.27 0.40
N LEU A 920 21.81 -14.09 0.01
CA LEU A 920 21.62 -14.47 -1.39
C LEU A 920 20.61 -13.54 -2.09
N LEU A 921 19.47 -13.28 -1.42
CA LEU A 921 18.31 -12.57 -1.97
C LEU A 921 18.18 -11.17 -1.39
#